data_6be1f95075ccca490342c2793535005c
#
_entry.id   6be1f95075ccca490342c2793535005c
#
_cell.length_a   1.000
_cell.length_b   1.000
_cell.length_c   1.000
_cell.angle_alpha   90.00
_cell.angle_beta   90.00
_cell.angle_gamma   90.00
#
_symmetry.space_group_name_H-M   'P 1'
#
loop_
_entity.id
_entity.type
_entity.pdbx_description
1 polymer ?
#
loop_
_entity_poly.entity_id
_entity_poly.type
_entity_poly.pdbx_seq_one_letter_code
_entity_poly.pdbx_strand_id
1 'polypeptide(L)'
;MTTTTPGTAQVELAIGGMTCASCAARIEKKLNRMDGVEATVNYATEKAKVTFDADIDVAALIATVEATGYTAKEPEPERPAAAGTPEGPSDEEIADAELRPLKQRLITAVALAVPTILMAMVPAFQFEYWQWLSLTLAAPVVVYAAWPFHRAAWTNARHGAATMDTLISVGTIAAFLWSLWALFFGTAGTPGMTHPFEFTIARTDGAGNIYLEAAAGVTAFILAGRYFEARSKRKAGAALKALMQLGAKEVTVLKDGREVTVPTAELQVGDRFLVRPGEKIATDGTVVEGSSAVDASMLTGESVPVEVSVGDAVTGATLNAGGRLVVEATRVGSDTQLARMAKLVEDAQNGKAAAQRLADKISAVFVPVVIALALGTLGFWLGTGQGLTAAFTAAVAVLIIACPCALGLATPTALMVGTGRGAQLGILIKGPEVLETTRKVDTIVLDKTGTVTTGRMTLIKVHTAAGVDEAEVLRLAGALEHSSEHPIAQAVATGAAAKVGTLPTPEDFANVPGLGVQGVVDGHAVLVGREKLLQEWAMELTPSLKAAKDAAETAGKTAIAVAWDGEARAVLEVADAVKETSAEAIRRLRALGLTPILLTGDNKAVAEAVAAEVGIDEVIAEVMPQDKVDVVKRLQGEGRSVAMVGDGVNDAAALAQADLGLAMGTGTDAAIEAGDLTLVRGDLRAAADAIRLSRKTLGTIRSNLFWAFAYNVAALPLAAAGLLNPMIAGAAMAFSSVFVVGNSLRLRGFQAADR
;
A
#
# COMPACT_ATOMS: atom_id res chain seq x y z
N MET A 1 -9.47 -5.60 17.87
CA MET A 1 -9.81 -4.36 18.61
C MET A 1 -8.56 -3.51 18.62
N THR A 2 -8.53 -2.48 17.78
CA THR A 2 -7.41 -1.52 17.69
C THR A 2 -7.32 -0.75 19.00
N THR A 3 -6.10 -0.58 19.48
CA THR A 3 -5.76 0.26 20.65
C THR A 3 -6.22 1.69 20.40
N THR A 4 -7.44 1.98 20.78
CA THR A 4 -7.97 3.33 20.89
C THR A 4 -7.56 3.88 22.24
N THR A 5 -7.14 5.12 22.26
CA THR A 5 -7.02 5.92 23.49
C THR A 5 -8.30 5.69 24.33
N PRO A 6 -8.25 5.54 25.65
CA PRO A 6 -9.46 5.28 26.42
C PRO A 6 -10.50 6.35 26.15
N GLY A 7 -11.61 6.00 25.47
CA GLY A 7 -12.72 6.90 25.17
C GLY A 7 -13.04 7.13 23.71
N THR A 8 -12.26 6.66 22.72
CA THR A 8 -12.57 6.83 21.28
C THR A 8 -12.88 5.50 20.58
N ALA A 9 -13.87 5.50 19.69
CA ALA A 9 -14.24 4.40 18.83
C ALA A 9 -13.94 4.72 17.35
N GLN A 10 -13.80 3.71 16.51
CA GLN A 10 -13.57 3.88 15.08
C GLN A 10 -14.53 3.00 14.27
N VAL A 11 -15.12 3.59 13.23
CA VAL A 11 -15.98 2.89 12.26
C VAL A 11 -15.58 3.24 10.83
N GLU A 12 -15.74 2.30 9.94
CA GLU A 12 -15.65 2.52 8.50
C GLU A 12 -17.06 2.45 7.91
N LEU A 13 -17.47 3.46 7.14
CA LEU A 13 -18.78 3.54 6.50
C LEU A 13 -18.62 3.46 4.98
N ALA A 14 -19.38 2.59 4.33
CA ALA A 14 -19.52 2.59 2.87
C ALA A 14 -20.44 3.75 2.44
N ILE A 15 -19.96 4.63 1.59
CA ILE A 15 -20.64 5.84 1.15
C ILE A 15 -21.10 5.71 -0.30
N GLY A 16 -22.42 5.70 -0.52
CA GLY A 16 -22.98 5.64 -1.87
C GLY A 16 -23.40 6.99 -2.40
N GLY A 17 -23.35 7.17 -3.73
CA GLY A 17 -23.82 8.35 -4.44
C GLY A 17 -22.79 9.46 -4.60
N MET A 18 -21.54 9.27 -4.21
CA MET A 18 -20.45 10.21 -4.51
C MET A 18 -20.11 10.17 -6.00
N THR A 19 -20.05 11.34 -6.63
CA THR A 19 -19.74 11.46 -8.06
C THR A 19 -18.40 12.14 -8.31
N CYS A 20 -17.82 12.78 -7.30
CA CYS A 20 -16.54 13.49 -7.44
C CYS A 20 -15.89 13.76 -6.07
N ALA A 21 -14.63 14.19 -6.10
CA ALA A 21 -13.87 14.54 -4.90
C ALA A 21 -14.53 15.65 -4.04
N SER A 22 -15.24 16.59 -4.68
CA SER A 22 -15.98 17.65 -3.95
C SER A 22 -17.13 17.09 -3.10
N CYS A 23 -17.73 15.96 -3.53
CA CYS A 23 -18.74 15.25 -2.74
C CYS A 23 -18.11 14.67 -1.46
N ALA A 24 -16.96 14.00 -1.60
CA ALA A 24 -16.21 13.43 -0.48
C ALA A 24 -15.78 14.52 0.53
N ALA A 25 -15.19 15.61 0.04
CA ALA A 25 -14.79 16.75 0.89
C ALA A 25 -15.95 17.38 1.65
N ARG A 26 -17.14 17.37 1.06
CA ARG A 26 -18.36 17.89 1.71
C ARG A 26 -18.84 16.98 2.83
N ILE A 27 -18.90 15.67 2.62
CA ILE A 27 -19.28 14.69 3.64
C ILE A 27 -18.28 14.78 4.79
N GLU A 28 -16.98 14.77 4.49
CA GLU A 28 -15.90 14.91 5.45
C GLU A 28 -16.05 16.18 6.31
N LYS A 29 -16.30 17.33 5.67
CA LYS A 29 -16.51 18.60 6.38
C LYS A 29 -17.75 18.57 7.29
N LYS A 30 -18.79 17.82 6.93
CA LYS A 30 -20.01 17.71 7.74
C LYS A 30 -19.79 16.81 8.95
N LEU A 31 -19.13 15.66 8.76
CA LEU A 31 -18.77 14.75 9.85
C LEU A 31 -17.83 15.45 10.84
N ASN A 32 -16.78 16.12 10.34
CA ASN A 32 -15.82 16.87 11.16
C ASN A 32 -16.39 18.14 11.84
N ARG A 33 -17.66 18.45 11.65
CA ARG A 33 -18.36 19.50 12.41
C ARG A 33 -19.09 18.96 13.63
N MET A 34 -19.19 17.66 13.76
CA MET A 34 -19.71 17.03 14.97
C MET A 34 -18.59 17.06 16.02
N ASP A 35 -18.92 17.52 17.23
CA ASP A 35 -17.95 17.53 18.32
C ASP A 35 -17.51 16.09 18.65
N GLY A 36 -16.21 15.86 18.84
CA GLY A 36 -15.66 14.53 19.11
C GLY A 36 -15.59 13.58 17.90
N VAL A 37 -15.74 14.08 16.66
CA VAL A 37 -15.67 13.28 15.43
C VAL A 37 -14.53 13.75 14.54
N GLU A 38 -13.66 12.81 14.15
CA GLU A 38 -12.64 12.98 13.11
C GLU A 38 -12.89 11.99 11.97
N ALA A 39 -13.20 12.51 10.80
CA ALA A 39 -13.54 11.72 9.63
C ALA A 39 -12.66 12.03 8.44
N THR A 40 -12.28 11.00 7.70
CA THR A 40 -11.64 11.10 6.38
C THR A 40 -12.49 10.33 5.37
N VAL A 41 -12.91 11.00 4.29
CA VAL A 41 -13.76 10.41 3.26
C VAL A 41 -12.96 10.25 1.96
N ASN A 42 -12.84 9.03 1.46
CA ASN A 42 -12.12 8.72 0.23
C ASN A 42 -13.10 8.44 -0.91
N TYR A 43 -13.06 9.29 -1.93
CA TYR A 43 -13.89 9.13 -3.13
C TYR A 43 -13.54 7.88 -3.95
N ALA A 44 -12.27 7.44 -3.94
CA ALA A 44 -11.85 6.33 -4.79
C ALA A 44 -12.27 4.96 -4.25
N THR A 45 -12.26 4.82 -2.92
CA THR A 45 -12.69 3.59 -2.22
C THR A 45 -14.17 3.63 -1.84
N GLU A 46 -14.81 4.81 -1.97
CA GLU A 46 -16.19 5.06 -1.57
C GLU A 46 -16.43 4.77 -0.08
N LYS A 47 -15.40 4.98 0.75
CA LYS A 47 -15.42 4.73 2.20
C LYS A 47 -15.15 6.00 2.99
N ALA A 48 -15.76 6.08 4.19
CA ALA A 48 -15.45 7.07 5.20
C ALA A 48 -14.89 6.36 6.43
N LYS A 49 -13.67 6.70 6.84
CA LYS A 49 -13.07 6.28 8.10
C LYS A 49 -13.37 7.36 9.13
N VAL A 50 -14.07 6.99 10.20
CA VAL A 50 -14.55 7.91 11.22
C VAL A 50 -14.05 7.45 12.58
N THR A 51 -13.30 8.31 13.25
CA THR A 51 -12.91 8.18 14.67
C THR A 51 -13.81 9.11 15.48
N PHE A 52 -14.40 8.63 16.56
CA PHE A 52 -15.40 9.38 17.32
C PHE A 52 -15.39 8.98 18.80
N ASP A 53 -15.88 9.87 19.65
CA ASP A 53 -16.00 9.60 21.07
C ASP A 53 -17.02 8.50 21.35
N ALA A 54 -16.75 7.64 22.32
CA ALA A 54 -17.51 6.41 22.56
C ALA A 54 -19.01 6.64 22.94
N ASP A 55 -19.40 7.87 23.24
CA ASP A 55 -20.78 8.30 23.51
C ASP A 55 -21.58 8.65 22.23
N ILE A 56 -20.92 8.71 21.07
CA ILE A 56 -21.57 8.96 19.78
C ILE A 56 -22.03 7.65 19.15
N ASP A 57 -23.31 7.60 18.75
CA ASP A 57 -23.86 6.43 18.05
C ASP A 57 -23.50 6.46 16.56
N VAL A 58 -23.15 5.30 15.99
CA VAL A 58 -22.89 5.11 14.55
C VAL A 58 -24.11 5.54 13.71
N ALA A 59 -25.33 5.34 14.21
CA ALA A 59 -26.54 5.79 13.55
C ALA A 59 -26.57 7.32 13.36
N ALA A 60 -26.00 8.11 14.28
CA ALA A 60 -25.90 9.55 14.16
C ALA A 60 -24.91 9.97 13.06
N LEU A 61 -23.83 9.22 12.88
CA LEU A 61 -22.85 9.44 11.80
C LEU A 61 -23.52 9.16 10.44
N ILE A 62 -24.23 8.02 10.31
CA ILE A 62 -24.98 7.66 9.10
C ILE A 62 -26.03 8.74 8.78
N ALA A 63 -26.84 9.15 9.74
CA ALA A 63 -27.85 10.20 9.55
C ALA A 63 -27.22 11.53 9.10
N THR A 64 -26.04 11.88 9.60
CA THR A 64 -25.31 13.09 9.18
C THR A 64 -24.89 13.00 7.71
N VAL A 65 -24.45 11.85 7.24
CA VAL A 65 -24.11 11.63 5.82
C VAL A 65 -25.38 11.71 4.97
N GLU A 66 -26.47 11.04 5.39
CA GLU A 66 -27.75 11.03 4.66
C GLU A 66 -28.39 12.43 4.58
N ALA A 67 -28.26 13.23 5.62
CA ALA A 67 -28.69 14.62 5.60
C ALA A 67 -27.96 15.48 4.56
N THR A 68 -26.82 15.04 4.04
CA THR A 68 -26.11 15.71 2.94
C THR A 68 -26.50 15.21 1.54
N GLY A 69 -27.43 14.24 1.47
CA GLY A 69 -27.97 13.70 0.20
C GLY A 69 -27.21 12.49 -0.34
N TYR A 70 -26.38 11.85 0.46
CA TYR A 70 -25.64 10.62 0.15
C TYR A 70 -26.18 9.48 1.01
N THR A 71 -25.81 8.22 0.67
CA THR A 71 -26.14 7.07 1.51
C THR A 71 -24.89 6.61 2.27
N ALA A 72 -25.09 6.16 3.51
CA ALA A 72 -24.03 5.55 4.30
C ALA A 72 -24.53 4.23 4.88
N LYS A 73 -23.65 3.22 4.91
CA LYS A 73 -23.93 1.93 5.53
C LYS A 73 -22.67 1.46 6.25
N GLU A 74 -22.87 0.81 7.39
CA GLU A 74 -21.81 0.03 8.01
C GLU A 74 -21.55 -1.21 7.14
N PRO A 75 -20.29 -1.55 6.79
CA PRO A 75 -19.98 -2.77 6.07
C PRO A 75 -20.48 -3.97 6.90
N GLU A 76 -21.32 -4.81 6.32
CA GLU A 76 -21.68 -6.06 6.96
C GLU A 76 -20.41 -6.91 7.12
N PRO A 77 -20.10 -7.44 8.33
CA PRO A 77 -19.04 -8.40 8.48
C PRO A 77 -19.34 -9.59 7.56
N GLU A 78 -18.36 -10.01 6.76
CA GLU A 78 -18.47 -11.19 5.90
C GLU A 78 -18.88 -12.38 6.80
N ARG A 79 -20.14 -12.77 6.74
CA ARG A 79 -20.60 -14.00 7.39
C ARG A 79 -19.97 -15.17 6.65
N PRO A 80 -19.34 -16.11 7.37
CA PRO A 80 -18.91 -17.35 6.75
C PRO A 80 -20.11 -17.99 6.04
N ALA A 81 -19.95 -18.30 4.76
CA ALA A 81 -21.00 -19.00 4.02
C ALA A 81 -21.27 -20.34 4.71
N ALA A 82 -22.46 -20.50 5.30
CA ALA A 82 -22.89 -21.76 5.86
C ALA A 82 -22.93 -22.80 4.72
N ALA A 83 -22.29 -23.93 4.93
CA ALA A 83 -22.25 -25.03 3.98
C ALA A 83 -23.68 -25.44 3.59
N GLY A 84 -24.05 -25.25 2.32
CA GLY A 84 -25.35 -25.69 1.78
C GLY A 84 -26.28 -24.61 1.24
N THR A 85 -25.94 -23.33 1.29
CA THR A 85 -26.68 -22.27 0.56
C THR A 85 -26.16 -22.20 -0.89
N PRO A 86 -27.05 -22.02 -1.91
CA PRO A 86 -26.60 -21.77 -3.28
C PRO A 86 -25.65 -20.58 -3.27
N GLU A 87 -24.52 -20.71 -3.95
CA GLU A 87 -23.56 -19.60 -4.12
C GLU A 87 -24.33 -18.36 -4.55
N GLY A 88 -24.39 -17.35 -3.68
CA GLY A 88 -24.86 -16.03 -4.06
C GLY A 88 -23.98 -15.49 -5.20
N PRO A 89 -24.44 -14.49 -5.95
CA PRO A 89 -23.66 -13.95 -7.06
C PRO A 89 -22.25 -13.62 -6.59
N SER A 90 -21.25 -14.07 -7.35
CA SER A 90 -19.85 -13.83 -7.03
C SER A 90 -19.59 -12.33 -6.90
N ASP A 91 -18.63 -11.92 -6.09
CA ASP A 91 -18.27 -10.50 -5.96
C ASP A 91 -17.96 -9.84 -7.33
N GLU A 92 -17.49 -10.61 -8.31
CA GLU A 92 -17.32 -10.14 -9.69
C GLU A 92 -18.68 -9.86 -10.36
N GLU A 93 -19.67 -10.68 -10.10
CA GLU A 93 -21.04 -10.47 -10.63
C GLU A 93 -21.72 -9.28 -9.96
N ILE A 94 -21.55 -9.11 -8.63
CA ILE A 94 -22.05 -7.93 -7.89
C ILE A 94 -21.36 -6.68 -8.43
N ALA A 95 -20.05 -6.72 -8.55
CA ALA A 95 -19.25 -5.63 -9.06
C ALA A 95 -19.57 -5.32 -10.53
N ASP A 96 -19.83 -6.30 -11.37
CA ASP A 96 -20.29 -6.09 -12.75
C ASP A 96 -21.73 -5.56 -12.83
N ALA A 97 -22.59 -5.95 -11.89
CA ALA A 97 -23.94 -5.42 -11.79
C ALA A 97 -23.95 -3.91 -11.50
N GLU A 98 -23.02 -3.40 -10.70
CA GLU A 98 -22.88 -1.96 -10.43
C GLU A 98 -22.40 -1.14 -11.63
N LEU A 99 -21.55 -1.71 -12.51
CA LEU A 99 -21.12 -1.04 -13.75
C LEU A 99 -22.14 -1.12 -14.88
N ARG A 100 -23.07 -2.07 -14.85
CA ARG A 100 -24.06 -2.26 -15.91
C ARG A 100 -24.85 -1.00 -16.26
N PRO A 101 -25.41 -0.25 -15.29
CA PRO A 101 -26.14 0.98 -15.60
C PRO A 101 -25.29 2.02 -16.30
N LEU A 102 -24.04 2.21 -15.85
CA LEU A 102 -23.11 3.17 -16.46
C LEU A 102 -22.70 2.73 -17.87
N LYS A 103 -22.43 1.44 -18.07
CA LYS A 103 -22.12 0.85 -19.38
C LYS A 103 -23.29 0.98 -20.36
N GLN A 104 -24.52 0.70 -19.91
CA GLN A 104 -25.72 0.85 -20.73
C GLN A 104 -25.91 2.30 -21.17
N ARG A 105 -25.80 3.28 -20.24
CA ARG A 105 -25.90 4.70 -20.56
C ARG A 105 -24.80 5.14 -21.53
N LEU A 106 -23.58 4.65 -21.35
CA LEU A 106 -22.46 4.93 -22.26
C LEU A 106 -22.75 4.38 -23.67
N ILE A 107 -23.18 3.12 -23.78
CA ILE A 107 -23.51 2.51 -25.08
C ILE A 107 -24.63 3.29 -25.78
N THR A 108 -25.69 3.64 -25.04
CA THR A 108 -26.78 4.45 -25.55
C THR A 108 -26.28 5.81 -26.01
N ALA A 109 -25.48 6.50 -25.17
CA ALA A 109 -24.94 7.80 -25.53
C ALA A 109 -24.06 7.76 -26.77
N VAL A 110 -23.15 6.78 -26.90
CA VAL A 110 -22.25 6.65 -28.05
C VAL A 110 -23.03 6.29 -29.30
N ALA A 111 -23.96 5.32 -29.21
CA ALA A 111 -24.77 4.87 -30.37
C ALA A 111 -25.61 6.00 -30.96
N LEU A 112 -26.12 6.93 -30.14
CA LEU A 112 -26.97 8.04 -30.59
C LEU A 112 -26.18 9.32 -30.85
N ALA A 113 -25.09 9.59 -30.09
CA ALA A 113 -24.26 10.79 -30.29
C ALA A 113 -23.41 10.70 -31.57
N VAL A 114 -22.88 9.52 -31.90
CA VAL A 114 -22.03 9.36 -33.11
C VAL A 114 -22.76 9.74 -34.40
N PRO A 115 -23.97 9.25 -34.70
CA PRO A 115 -24.72 9.71 -35.86
C PRO A 115 -25.02 11.23 -35.80
N THR A 116 -25.38 11.76 -34.64
CA THR A 116 -25.65 13.20 -34.45
C THR A 116 -24.42 14.04 -34.80
N ILE A 117 -23.24 13.64 -34.30
CA ILE A 117 -21.97 14.30 -34.59
C ILE A 117 -21.61 14.20 -36.08
N LEU A 118 -21.77 13.01 -36.68
CA LEU A 118 -21.49 12.82 -38.10
C LEU A 118 -22.38 13.69 -39.00
N MET A 119 -23.66 13.81 -38.69
CA MET A 119 -24.56 14.70 -39.43
C MET A 119 -24.18 16.17 -39.26
N ALA A 120 -23.75 16.59 -38.09
CA ALA A 120 -23.33 17.96 -37.83
C ALA A 120 -21.97 18.29 -38.50
N MET A 121 -21.02 17.32 -38.55
CA MET A 121 -19.66 17.54 -39.05
C MET A 121 -19.48 17.33 -40.54
N VAL A 122 -20.29 16.43 -41.17
CA VAL A 122 -20.11 16.02 -42.55
C VAL A 122 -21.30 16.48 -43.38
N PRO A 123 -21.13 17.52 -44.19
CA PRO A 123 -22.24 18.06 -45.01
C PRO A 123 -22.96 17.03 -45.90
N ALA A 124 -22.26 15.97 -46.35
CA ALA A 124 -22.83 14.89 -47.15
C ALA A 124 -23.89 14.06 -46.41
N PHE A 125 -23.95 14.11 -45.10
CA PHE A 125 -24.98 13.45 -44.28
C PHE A 125 -26.11 14.40 -43.87
N GLN A 126 -26.08 15.67 -44.33
CA GLN A 126 -27.11 16.67 -44.06
C GLN A 126 -28.20 16.60 -45.14
N PHE A 127 -29.16 15.68 -44.97
CA PHE A 127 -30.34 15.58 -45.82
C PHE A 127 -31.42 16.55 -45.37
N GLU A 128 -32.55 16.64 -46.10
CA GLU A 128 -33.57 17.69 -45.96
C GLU A 128 -34.09 17.94 -44.51
N TYR A 129 -34.16 16.92 -43.66
CA TYR A 129 -34.65 17.01 -42.27
C TYR A 129 -33.62 16.48 -41.23
N TRP A 130 -32.33 16.49 -41.54
CA TRP A 130 -31.29 15.96 -40.67
C TRP A 130 -31.26 16.55 -39.25
N GLN A 131 -31.60 17.84 -39.11
CA GLN A 131 -31.63 18.54 -37.82
C GLN A 131 -32.72 18.01 -36.87
N TRP A 132 -33.87 17.55 -37.43
CA TRP A 132 -34.94 16.93 -36.66
C TRP A 132 -34.60 15.49 -36.25
N LEU A 133 -33.89 14.75 -37.10
CA LEU A 133 -33.32 13.46 -36.72
C LEU A 133 -32.26 13.64 -35.66
N SER A 134 -31.39 14.65 -35.76
CA SER A 134 -30.40 14.99 -34.73
C SER A 134 -31.05 15.28 -33.38
N LEU A 135 -32.20 15.98 -33.36
CA LEU A 135 -32.96 16.20 -32.12
C LEU A 135 -33.49 14.87 -31.55
N THR A 136 -34.04 14.01 -32.39
CA THR A 136 -34.58 12.71 -31.97
C THR A 136 -33.51 11.82 -31.36
N LEU A 137 -32.28 11.86 -31.90
CA LEU A 137 -31.15 11.10 -31.38
C LEU A 137 -30.50 11.74 -30.16
N ALA A 138 -30.36 13.07 -30.11
CA ALA A 138 -29.73 13.77 -29.00
C ALA A 138 -30.60 13.83 -27.75
N ALA A 139 -31.93 13.91 -27.86
CA ALA A 139 -32.82 14.02 -26.71
C ALA A 139 -32.67 12.86 -25.70
N PRO A 140 -32.65 11.59 -26.09
CA PRO A 140 -32.40 10.48 -25.18
C PRO A 140 -31.00 10.55 -24.51
N VAL A 141 -30.00 11.06 -25.23
CA VAL A 141 -28.65 11.23 -24.67
C VAL A 141 -28.66 12.26 -23.52
N VAL A 142 -29.26 13.41 -23.77
CA VAL A 142 -29.31 14.51 -22.78
C VAL A 142 -30.24 14.17 -21.61
N VAL A 143 -31.41 13.56 -21.86
CA VAL A 143 -32.42 13.30 -20.83
C VAL A 143 -32.12 12.00 -20.06
N TYR A 144 -31.88 10.88 -20.77
CA TYR A 144 -31.68 9.58 -20.13
C TYR A 144 -30.22 9.29 -19.79
N ALA A 145 -29.31 9.44 -20.77
CA ALA A 145 -27.92 9.09 -20.52
C ALA A 145 -27.23 10.05 -19.54
N ALA A 146 -27.52 11.36 -19.63
CA ALA A 146 -26.99 12.37 -18.72
C ALA A 146 -27.74 12.46 -17.36
N TRP A 147 -28.79 11.70 -17.13
CA TRP A 147 -29.61 11.74 -15.93
C TRP A 147 -28.82 11.70 -14.60
N PRO A 148 -27.77 10.87 -14.44
CA PRO A 148 -26.97 10.88 -13.21
C PRO A 148 -26.35 12.23 -12.89
N PHE A 149 -25.89 12.97 -13.91
CA PHE A 149 -25.31 14.31 -13.74
C PHE A 149 -26.39 15.33 -13.35
N HIS A 150 -27.58 15.29 -13.96
CA HIS A 150 -28.69 16.16 -13.62
C HIS A 150 -29.18 15.93 -12.20
N ARG A 151 -29.33 14.68 -11.79
CA ARG A 151 -29.73 14.31 -10.43
C ARG A 151 -28.70 14.78 -9.41
N ALA A 152 -27.42 14.54 -9.65
CA ALA A 152 -26.35 14.99 -8.76
C ALA A 152 -26.26 16.51 -8.66
N ALA A 153 -26.36 17.22 -9.79
CA ALA A 153 -26.40 18.68 -9.83
C ALA A 153 -27.56 19.24 -9.03
N TRP A 154 -28.77 18.70 -9.19
CA TRP A 154 -29.96 19.10 -8.45
C TRP A 154 -29.84 18.86 -6.94
N THR A 155 -29.37 17.66 -6.55
CA THR A 155 -29.17 17.31 -5.14
C THR A 155 -28.18 18.27 -4.48
N ASN A 156 -27.05 18.56 -5.14
CA ASN A 156 -26.05 19.47 -4.62
C ASN A 156 -26.55 20.93 -4.57
N ALA A 157 -27.28 21.39 -5.59
CA ALA A 157 -27.83 22.74 -5.64
C ALA A 157 -28.83 23.00 -4.49
N ARG A 158 -29.69 22.01 -4.17
CA ARG A 158 -30.62 22.09 -3.02
C ARG A 158 -29.90 22.33 -1.68
N HIS A 159 -28.66 21.93 -1.59
CA HIS A 159 -27.83 22.11 -0.40
C HIS A 159 -26.83 23.27 -0.52
N GLY A 160 -27.00 24.15 -1.51
CA GLY A 160 -26.16 25.34 -1.69
C GLY A 160 -24.74 25.03 -2.17
N ALA A 161 -24.53 23.87 -2.81
CA ALA A 161 -23.23 23.48 -3.34
C ALA A 161 -23.28 23.33 -4.88
N ALA A 162 -22.21 23.79 -5.53
CA ALA A 162 -21.98 23.56 -6.95
C ALA A 162 -20.81 22.57 -7.10
N THR A 163 -21.04 21.54 -7.91
CA THR A 163 -20.06 20.49 -8.20
C THR A 163 -19.77 20.42 -9.68
N MET A 164 -18.85 19.54 -10.08
CA MET A 164 -18.56 19.29 -11.50
C MET A 164 -19.80 18.84 -12.27
N ASP A 165 -20.67 18.03 -11.64
CA ASP A 165 -21.92 17.61 -12.25
C ASP A 165 -22.87 18.82 -12.53
N THR A 166 -22.78 19.88 -11.72
CA THR A 166 -23.51 21.14 -11.95
C THR A 166 -23.03 21.79 -13.26
N LEU A 167 -21.72 21.87 -13.50
CA LEU A 167 -21.18 22.45 -14.74
C LEU A 167 -21.61 21.67 -15.98
N ILE A 168 -21.55 20.35 -15.91
CA ILE A 168 -21.96 19.42 -17.01
C ILE A 168 -23.47 19.58 -17.26
N SER A 169 -24.26 19.51 -16.20
CA SER A 169 -25.71 19.57 -16.29
C SER A 169 -26.18 20.90 -16.87
N VAL A 170 -25.67 22.01 -16.36
CA VAL A 170 -26.03 23.36 -16.86
C VAL A 170 -25.57 23.52 -18.31
N GLY A 171 -24.34 23.12 -18.66
CA GLY A 171 -23.82 23.26 -20.02
C GLY A 171 -24.60 22.45 -21.06
N THR A 172 -24.91 21.18 -20.76
CA THR A 172 -25.62 20.29 -21.68
C THR A 172 -27.10 20.66 -21.80
N ILE A 173 -27.78 21.01 -20.71
CA ILE A 173 -29.17 21.49 -20.73
C ILE A 173 -29.26 22.80 -21.49
N ALA A 174 -28.35 23.74 -21.26
CA ALA A 174 -28.35 25.02 -21.95
C ALA A 174 -28.17 24.84 -23.48
N ALA A 175 -27.20 24.00 -23.91
CA ALA A 175 -27.01 23.70 -25.33
C ALA A 175 -28.26 23.02 -25.96
N PHE A 176 -28.89 22.13 -25.21
CA PHE A 176 -30.11 21.45 -25.66
C PHE A 176 -31.29 22.40 -25.78
N LEU A 177 -31.57 23.23 -24.77
CA LEU A 177 -32.65 24.21 -24.79
C LEU A 177 -32.47 25.27 -25.90
N TRP A 178 -31.22 25.72 -26.11
CA TRP A 178 -30.92 26.59 -27.24
C TRP A 178 -31.26 25.93 -28.55
N SER A 179 -30.87 24.69 -28.76
CA SER A 179 -31.15 23.96 -29.99
C SER A 179 -32.67 23.78 -30.23
N LEU A 180 -33.43 23.51 -29.15
CA LEU A 180 -34.87 23.49 -29.20
C LEU A 180 -35.45 24.85 -29.66
N TRP A 181 -34.98 25.94 -29.06
CA TRP A 181 -35.39 27.28 -29.45
C TRP A 181 -35.07 27.56 -30.91
N ALA A 182 -33.87 27.26 -31.38
CA ALA A 182 -33.45 27.48 -32.77
C ALA A 182 -34.24 26.65 -33.77
N LEU A 183 -34.62 25.41 -33.42
CA LEU A 183 -35.41 24.52 -34.29
C LEU A 183 -36.90 24.93 -34.37
N PHE A 184 -37.52 25.33 -33.26
CA PHE A 184 -38.95 25.61 -33.22
C PHE A 184 -39.29 27.07 -33.47
N PHE A 185 -38.44 28.00 -33.10
CA PHE A 185 -38.66 29.44 -33.15
C PHE A 185 -37.66 30.22 -34.00
N GLY A 186 -36.50 29.59 -34.29
CA GLY A 186 -35.48 30.13 -35.18
C GLY A 186 -35.58 29.62 -36.62
N THR A 187 -34.50 29.76 -37.37
CA THR A 187 -34.39 29.32 -38.78
C THR A 187 -33.76 27.93 -38.95
N ALA A 188 -33.29 27.34 -37.84
CA ALA A 188 -32.59 26.03 -37.85
C ALA A 188 -33.52 24.87 -38.27
N GLY A 189 -34.83 24.99 -38.04
CA GLY A 189 -35.80 23.96 -38.40
C GLY A 189 -36.25 23.96 -39.84
N THR A 190 -35.77 24.85 -40.73
CA THR A 190 -36.14 24.95 -42.13
C THR A 190 -35.63 23.75 -42.94
N PRO A 191 -36.50 23.13 -43.77
CA PRO A 191 -36.08 22.02 -44.63
C PRO A 191 -34.95 22.38 -45.57
N GLY A 192 -33.97 21.50 -45.76
CA GLY A 192 -32.82 21.71 -46.66
C GLY A 192 -31.72 22.63 -46.12
N MET A 193 -31.79 23.07 -44.86
CA MET A 193 -30.75 23.84 -44.24
C MET A 193 -29.47 22.99 -44.11
N THR A 194 -28.32 23.55 -44.46
CA THR A 194 -27.00 22.96 -44.27
C THR A 194 -26.20 23.80 -43.28
N HIS A 195 -25.47 23.16 -42.37
CA HIS A 195 -24.64 23.80 -41.39
C HIS A 195 -23.19 23.32 -41.53
N PRO A 196 -22.23 24.18 -41.89
CA PRO A 196 -20.83 23.79 -41.91
C PRO A 196 -20.32 23.61 -40.48
N PHE A 197 -19.49 22.60 -40.27
CA PHE A 197 -18.80 22.45 -39.00
C PHE A 197 -17.64 23.44 -38.89
N GLU A 198 -17.64 24.29 -37.87
CA GLU A 198 -16.60 25.25 -37.59
C GLU A 198 -15.88 24.87 -36.29
N PHE A 199 -14.54 24.85 -36.31
CA PHE A 199 -13.72 24.63 -35.11
C PHE A 199 -13.80 25.80 -34.13
N THR A 200 -14.04 27.01 -34.65
CA THR A 200 -14.24 28.24 -33.86
C THR A 200 -15.71 28.54 -33.66
N ILE A 201 -16.01 29.42 -32.72
CA ILE A 201 -17.39 29.81 -32.44
C ILE A 201 -17.92 30.73 -33.53
N ALA A 202 -19.07 30.36 -34.13
CA ALA A 202 -19.73 31.19 -35.12
C ALA A 202 -20.23 32.53 -34.53
N ARG A 203 -20.04 33.63 -35.26
CA ARG A 203 -20.48 34.98 -34.88
C ARG A 203 -21.76 35.35 -35.62
N THR A 204 -22.84 34.62 -35.33
CA THR A 204 -24.16 34.79 -35.94
C THR A 204 -25.21 35.20 -34.88
N ASP A 205 -26.41 35.54 -35.31
CA ASP A 205 -27.56 35.80 -34.40
C ASP A 205 -28.06 34.52 -33.71
N GLY A 206 -27.64 33.36 -34.16
CA GLY A 206 -27.90 32.04 -33.57
C GLY A 206 -29.22 31.40 -33.98
N ALA A 207 -30.07 32.09 -34.69
CA ALA A 207 -31.37 31.54 -35.08
C ALA A 207 -31.25 30.30 -35.96
N GLY A 208 -30.13 30.16 -36.70
CA GLY A 208 -29.79 29.02 -37.54
C GLY A 208 -28.87 27.96 -36.90
N ASN A 209 -28.37 28.17 -35.64
CA ASN A 209 -27.36 27.32 -35.05
C ASN A 209 -27.98 26.35 -34.04
N ILE A 210 -27.68 25.07 -34.22
CA ILE A 210 -28.02 24.00 -33.25
C ILE A 210 -26.72 23.47 -32.64
N TYR A 211 -26.78 22.97 -31.37
CA TYR A 211 -25.68 22.43 -30.58
C TYR A 211 -26.03 21.03 -30.06
N LEU A 212 -26.84 20.27 -30.79
CA LEU A 212 -27.27 18.94 -30.39
C LEU A 212 -26.09 17.96 -30.35
N GLU A 213 -25.15 18.10 -31.31
CA GLU A 213 -23.91 17.34 -31.37
C GLU A 213 -23.00 17.65 -30.20
N ALA A 214 -22.97 18.92 -29.76
CA ALA A 214 -22.17 19.32 -28.58
C ALA A 214 -22.78 18.75 -27.30
N ALA A 215 -24.10 18.87 -27.09
CA ALA A 215 -24.78 18.34 -25.91
C ALA A 215 -24.67 16.80 -25.84
N ALA A 216 -24.87 16.09 -26.94
CA ALA A 216 -24.76 14.65 -27.02
C ALA A 216 -23.30 14.18 -26.92
N GLY A 217 -22.37 14.82 -27.62
CA GLY A 217 -20.94 14.50 -27.61
C GLY A 217 -20.28 14.71 -26.25
N VAL A 218 -20.53 15.84 -25.61
CA VAL A 218 -20.04 16.11 -24.25
C VAL A 218 -20.56 15.05 -23.27
N THR A 219 -21.84 14.73 -23.33
CA THR A 219 -22.43 13.68 -22.49
C THR A 219 -21.75 12.32 -22.72
N ALA A 220 -21.55 11.93 -23.99
CA ALA A 220 -20.89 10.67 -24.34
C ALA A 220 -19.42 10.62 -23.87
N PHE A 221 -18.67 11.71 -24.08
CA PHE A 221 -17.27 11.80 -23.63
C PHE A 221 -17.14 11.72 -22.10
N ILE A 222 -18.01 12.39 -21.35
CA ILE A 222 -17.96 12.37 -19.90
C ILE A 222 -18.39 10.99 -19.37
N LEU A 223 -19.39 10.36 -19.92
CA LEU A 223 -19.78 9.00 -19.58
C LEU A 223 -18.65 8.00 -19.88
N ALA A 224 -17.95 8.16 -21.01
CA ALA A 224 -16.77 7.35 -21.32
C ALA A 224 -15.68 7.54 -20.27
N GLY A 225 -15.35 8.79 -19.91
CA GLY A 225 -14.40 9.10 -18.84
C GLY A 225 -14.79 8.43 -17.52
N ARG A 226 -16.05 8.55 -17.09
CA ARG A 226 -16.59 7.92 -15.87
C ARG A 226 -16.56 6.40 -15.92
N TYR A 227 -16.86 5.80 -17.05
CA TYR A 227 -16.81 4.35 -17.23
C TYR A 227 -15.37 3.83 -17.13
N PHE A 228 -14.41 4.47 -17.83
CA PHE A 228 -13.00 4.10 -17.75
C PHE A 228 -12.43 4.32 -16.34
N GLU A 229 -12.87 5.39 -15.67
CA GLU A 229 -12.53 5.65 -14.26
C GLU A 229 -13.00 4.52 -13.36
N ALA A 230 -14.29 4.19 -13.37
CA ALA A 230 -14.87 3.14 -12.54
C ALA A 230 -14.23 1.76 -12.82
N ARG A 231 -13.98 1.44 -14.09
CA ARG A 231 -13.29 0.21 -14.50
C ARG A 231 -11.84 0.16 -14.01
N SER A 232 -11.15 1.30 -13.95
CA SER A 232 -9.76 1.38 -13.54
C SER A 232 -9.60 1.33 -12.02
N LYS A 233 -10.51 1.93 -11.26
CA LYS A 233 -10.58 1.79 -9.80
C LYS A 233 -10.66 0.31 -9.41
N ARG A 234 -11.50 -0.48 -10.09
CA ARG A 234 -11.60 -1.92 -9.86
C ARG A 234 -10.30 -2.68 -10.13
N LYS A 235 -9.65 -2.40 -11.27
CA LYS A 235 -8.36 -3.04 -11.57
C LYS A 235 -7.28 -2.70 -10.54
N ALA A 236 -7.32 -1.51 -9.97
CA ALA A 236 -6.37 -1.10 -8.94
C ALA A 236 -6.63 -1.84 -7.61
N GLY A 237 -7.90 -2.06 -7.22
CA GLY A 237 -8.29 -2.84 -6.03
C GLY A 237 -8.06 -4.35 -6.14
N ALA A 238 -7.85 -4.89 -7.33
CA ALA A 238 -7.66 -6.33 -7.54
C ALA A 238 -6.42 -6.90 -6.82
N ALA A 239 -5.39 -6.09 -6.57
CA ALA A 239 -4.19 -6.53 -5.87
C ALA A 239 -4.47 -6.84 -4.38
N LEU A 240 -5.30 -6.03 -3.71
CA LEU A 240 -5.73 -6.28 -2.33
C LEU A 240 -6.61 -7.53 -2.25
N LYS A 241 -7.57 -7.66 -3.18
CA LYS A 241 -8.44 -8.84 -3.26
C LYS A 241 -7.63 -10.12 -3.51
N ALA A 242 -6.63 -10.07 -4.41
CA ALA A 242 -5.73 -11.20 -4.65
C ALA A 242 -4.96 -11.59 -3.37
N LEU A 243 -4.51 -10.62 -2.56
CA LEU A 243 -3.84 -10.87 -1.29
C LEU A 243 -4.79 -11.60 -0.31
N MET A 244 -6.03 -11.13 -0.16
CA MET A 244 -7.03 -11.75 0.73
C MET A 244 -7.42 -13.16 0.28
N GLN A 245 -7.39 -13.45 -1.02
CA GLN A 245 -7.73 -14.78 -1.57
C GLN A 245 -6.58 -15.80 -1.48
N LEU A 246 -5.41 -15.43 -0.95
CA LEU A 246 -4.29 -16.35 -0.77
C LEU A 246 -4.54 -17.44 0.28
N GLY A 247 -5.35 -17.17 1.29
CA GLY A 247 -5.66 -18.09 2.40
C GLY A 247 -6.29 -19.41 1.95
N ALA A 248 -6.11 -20.46 2.76
CA ALA A 248 -6.83 -21.72 2.60
C ALA A 248 -8.31 -21.54 2.96
N LYS A 249 -9.23 -22.16 2.21
CA LYS A 249 -10.66 -22.09 2.49
C LYS A 249 -11.12 -23.14 3.49
N GLU A 250 -10.49 -24.31 3.47
CA GLU A 250 -10.77 -25.45 4.33
C GLU A 250 -9.49 -25.94 4.98
N VAL A 251 -9.62 -26.59 6.12
CA VAL A 251 -8.51 -27.11 6.91
C VAL A 251 -8.88 -28.44 7.56
N THR A 252 -7.94 -29.37 7.66
CA THR A 252 -8.11 -30.65 8.35
C THR A 252 -7.65 -30.51 9.79
N VAL A 253 -8.61 -30.43 10.73
CA VAL A 253 -8.36 -30.32 12.18
C VAL A 253 -8.27 -31.71 12.80
N LEU A 254 -7.39 -31.88 13.78
CA LEU A 254 -7.22 -33.10 14.56
C LEU A 254 -8.06 -32.98 15.85
N LYS A 255 -9.25 -33.58 15.89
CA LYS A 255 -10.13 -33.65 17.08
C LYS A 255 -10.20 -35.09 17.60
N ASP A 256 -9.80 -35.32 18.83
CA ASP A 256 -9.80 -36.65 19.49
C ASP A 256 -9.11 -37.73 18.66
N GLY A 257 -8.00 -37.40 17.98
CA GLY A 257 -7.23 -38.32 17.14
C GLY A 257 -7.90 -38.64 15.79
N ARG A 258 -8.95 -37.91 15.40
CA ARG A 258 -9.62 -38.04 14.09
C ARG A 258 -9.40 -36.79 13.25
N GLU A 259 -9.23 -37.00 11.96
CA GLU A 259 -9.14 -35.93 10.98
C GLU A 259 -10.54 -35.46 10.57
N VAL A 260 -10.86 -34.20 10.78
CA VAL A 260 -12.11 -33.56 10.40
C VAL A 260 -11.83 -32.32 9.56
N THR A 261 -12.36 -32.27 8.36
CA THR A 261 -12.25 -31.08 7.51
C THR A 261 -13.31 -30.06 7.90
N VAL A 262 -12.89 -28.85 8.21
CA VAL A 262 -13.75 -27.72 8.59
C VAL A 262 -13.37 -26.47 7.78
N PRO A 263 -14.27 -25.50 7.61
CA PRO A 263 -13.92 -24.20 7.05
C PRO A 263 -12.85 -23.51 7.93
N THR A 264 -11.88 -22.84 7.31
CA THR A 264 -10.81 -22.15 8.06
C THR A 264 -11.35 -21.10 9.02
N ALA A 265 -12.54 -20.54 8.74
CA ALA A 265 -13.22 -19.58 9.61
C ALA A 265 -13.68 -20.16 10.95
N GLU A 266 -13.78 -21.49 11.09
CA GLU A 266 -14.17 -22.16 12.33
C GLU A 266 -12.99 -22.52 13.24
N LEU A 267 -11.74 -22.32 12.77
CA LEU A 267 -10.54 -22.54 13.57
C LEU A 267 -10.49 -21.62 14.79
N GLN A 268 -10.06 -22.20 15.91
CA GLN A 268 -9.78 -21.48 17.15
C GLN A 268 -8.31 -21.56 17.51
N VAL A 269 -7.85 -20.58 18.29
CA VAL A 269 -6.49 -20.60 18.83
C VAL A 269 -6.32 -21.85 19.72
N GLY A 270 -5.23 -22.59 19.48
CA GLY A 270 -4.96 -23.87 20.15
C GLY A 270 -5.44 -25.11 19.38
N ASP A 271 -6.26 -24.96 18.33
CA ASP A 271 -6.62 -26.08 17.46
C ASP A 271 -5.39 -26.61 16.73
N ARG A 272 -5.28 -27.94 16.64
CA ARG A 272 -4.22 -28.60 15.88
C ARG A 272 -4.76 -29.04 14.52
N PHE A 273 -4.05 -28.67 13.48
CA PHE A 273 -4.44 -28.99 12.11
C PHE A 273 -3.30 -29.59 11.31
N LEU A 274 -3.68 -30.44 10.36
CA LEU A 274 -2.78 -31.16 9.49
C LEU A 274 -2.54 -30.35 8.21
N VAL A 275 -1.28 -30.29 7.76
CA VAL A 275 -0.90 -29.70 6.48
C VAL A 275 -0.08 -30.73 5.70
N ARG A 276 -0.64 -31.21 4.59
CA ARG A 276 0.03 -32.17 3.70
C ARG A 276 0.94 -31.45 2.67
N PRO A 277 1.89 -32.13 2.06
CA PRO A 277 2.65 -31.59 0.94
C PRO A 277 1.74 -31.07 -0.18
N GLY A 278 1.98 -29.84 -0.65
CA GLY A 278 1.15 -29.16 -1.64
C GLY A 278 -0.06 -28.41 -1.07
N GLU A 279 -0.36 -28.53 0.22
CA GLU A 279 -1.44 -27.78 0.88
C GLU A 279 -0.92 -26.43 1.39
N LYS A 280 -1.85 -25.47 1.45
CA LYS A 280 -1.58 -24.19 2.10
C LYS A 280 -1.79 -24.31 3.61
N ILE A 281 -0.93 -23.66 4.36
CA ILE A 281 -1.10 -23.51 5.81
C ILE A 281 -2.32 -22.63 6.07
N ALA A 282 -3.27 -23.14 6.87
CA ALA A 282 -4.57 -22.53 7.00
C ALA A 282 -4.55 -21.21 7.77
N THR A 283 -3.74 -21.13 8.83
CA THR A 283 -3.61 -19.95 9.70
C THR A 283 -2.19 -19.88 10.29
N ASP A 284 -1.88 -18.79 10.98
CA ASP A 284 -0.60 -18.66 11.69
C ASP A 284 -0.55 -19.66 12.86
N GLY A 285 0.59 -20.31 13.01
CA GLY A 285 0.74 -21.34 14.04
C GLY A 285 2.18 -21.73 14.30
N THR A 286 2.34 -22.70 15.21
CA THR A 286 3.62 -23.32 15.55
C THR A 286 3.59 -24.79 15.15
N VAL A 287 4.64 -25.29 14.55
CA VAL A 287 4.79 -26.71 14.20
C VAL A 287 4.92 -27.53 15.47
N VAL A 288 4.03 -28.51 15.67
CA VAL A 288 4.05 -29.43 16.84
C VAL A 288 4.50 -30.83 16.46
N GLU A 289 4.35 -31.22 15.18
CA GLU A 289 4.87 -32.50 14.65
C GLU A 289 5.34 -32.33 13.22
N GLY A 290 6.42 -33.01 12.87
CA GLY A 290 6.94 -33.10 11.50
C GLY A 290 8.03 -32.07 11.20
N SER A 291 8.57 -32.19 9.99
CA SER A 291 9.50 -31.23 9.39
C SER A 291 9.20 -31.10 7.91
N SER A 292 9.39 -29.91 7.35
CA SER A 292 9.13 -29.65 5.93
C SER A 292 9.84 -28.40 5.46
N ALA A 293 9.79 -28.14 4.14
CA ALA A 293 10.12 -26.86 3.56
C ALA A 293 8.81 -26.10 3.26
N VAL A 294 8.72 -24.84 3.65
CA VAL A 294 7.56 -23.97 3.44
C VAL A 294 7.90 -22.88 2.43
N ASP A 295 7.16 -22.84 1.34
CA ASP A 295 7.26 -21.78 0.33
C ASP A 295 6.41 -20.58 0.76
N ALA A 296 7.09 -19.50 1.16
CA ALA A 296 6.48 -18.23 1.53
C ALA A 296 6.51 -17.20 0.38
N SER A 297 6.87 -17.60 -0.84
CA SER A 297 7.07 -16.69 -1.99
C SER A 297 5.86 -15.81 -2.30
N MET A 298 4.65 -16.30 -2.03
CA MET A 298 3.40 -15.55 -2.23
C MET A 298 3.27 -14.34 -1.28
N LEU A 299 3.85 -14.40 -0.09
CA LEU A 299 3.83 -13.34 0.91
C LEU A 299 5.13 -12.52 0.89
N THR A 300 6.26 -13.20 0.84
CA THR A 300 7.59 -12.56 0.92
C THR A 300 8.18 -12.26 -0.45
N GLY A 301 7.74 -12.96 -1.49
CA GLY A 301 8.30 -12.92 -2.84
C GLY A 301 9.68 -13.60 -2.94
N GLU A 302 10.14 -14.32 -1.91
CA GLU A 302 11.37 -15.13 -1.93
C GLU A 302 11.06 -16.51 -2.49
N SER A 303 11.81 -16.93 -3.53
CA SER A 303 11.53 -18.17 -4.24
C SER A 303 12.11 -19.43 -3.56
N VAL A 304 12.92 -19.25 -2.51
CA VAL A 304 13.55 -20.37 -1.80
C VAL A 304 12.68 -20.78 -0.62
N PRO A 305 12.18 -22.03 -0.58
CA PRO A 305 11.43 -22.53 0.57
C PRO A 305 12.30 -22.53 1.84
N VAL A 306 11.67 -22.18 2.97
CA VAL A 306 12.31 -22.16 4.29
C VAL A 306 12.04 -23.48 4.99
N GLU A 307 13.09 -24.14 5.48
CA GLU A 307 12.96 -25.36 6.28
C GLU A 307 12.35 -25.02 7.64
N VAL A 308 11.37 -25.82 8.06
CA VAL A 308 10.66 -25.70 9.34
C VAL A 308 10.62 -27.06 10.05
N SER A 309 10.74 -27.00 11.36
CA SER A 309 10.75 -28.14 12.28
C SER A 309 9.86 -27.87 13.51
N VAL A 310 9.74 -28.85 14.41
CA VAL A 310 8.97 -28.69 15.63
C VAL A 310 9.47 -27.50 16.47
N GLY A 311 8.54 -26.60 16.84
CA GLY A 311 8.81 -25.37 17.56
C GLY A 311 8.91 -24.14 16.67
N ASP A 312 9.06 -24.29 15.33
CA ASP A 312 9.13 -23.16 14.41
C ASP A 312 7.74 -22.58 14.12
N ALA A 313 7.69 -21.25 13.97
CA ALA A 313 6.49 -20.55 13.59
C ALA A 313 6.25 -20.62 12.07
N VAL A 314 5.00 -20.81 11.68
CA VAL A 314 4.56 -20.82 10.29
C VAL A 314 3.44 -19.82 10.07
N THR A 315 3.39 -19.25 8.87
CA THR A 315 2.42 -18.21 8.52
C THR A 315 1.32 -18.76 7.62
N GLY A 316 0.09 -18.38 7.89
CA GLY A 316 -1.06 -18.73 7.05
C GLY A 316 -0.87 -18.29 5.59
N ALA A 317 -1.50 -19.02 4.67
CA ALA A 317 -1.41 -18.85 3.21
C ALA A 317 -0.08 -19.26 2.56
N THR A 318 0.96 -19.62 3.30
CA THR A 318 2.19 -20.20 2.75
C THR A 318 1.98 -21.65 2.33
N LEU A 319 2.77 -22.15 1.38
CA LEU A 319 2.60 -23.47 0.79
C LEU A 319 3.57 -24.46 1.42
N ASN A 320 3.07 -25.58 1.92
CA ASN A 320 3.89 -26.69 2.39
C ASN A 320 4.46 -27.45 1.19
N ALA A 321 5.77 -27.38 0.97
CA ALA A 321 6.43 -27.97 -0.21
C ALA A 321 6.97 -29.40 0.03
N GLY A 322 7.11 -29.83 1.28
CA GLY A 322 7.84 -31.06 1.61
C GLY A 322 7.07 -32.10 2.43
N GLY A 323 7.36 -32.18 3.72
CA GLY A 323 6.83 -33.18 4.65
C GLY A 323 5.40 -32.93 5.14
N ARG A 324 4.86 -33.88 5.91
CA ARG A 324 3.60 -33.71 6.65
C ARG A 324 3.87 -32.90 7.92
N LEU A 325 3.10 -31.84 8.12
CA LEU A 325 3.17 -31.03 9.33
C LEU A 325 1.89 -31.13 10.14
N VAL A 326 2.01 -31.11 11.46
CA VAL A 326 0.91 -30.78 12.38
C VAL A 326 1.24 -29.42 12.99
N VAL A 327 0.32 -28.48 12.85
CA VAL A 327 0.49 -27.09 13.29
C VAL A 327 -0.58 -26.79 14.34
N GLU A 328 -0.18 -26.14 15.45
CA GLU A 328 -1.09 -25.60 16.44
C GLU A 328 -1.36 -24.13 16.15
N ALA A 329 -2.63 -23.77 15.99
CA ALA A 329 -3.04 -22.41 15.64
C ALA A 329 -2.70 -21.42 16.76
N THR A 330 -1.93 -20.38 16.45
CA THR A 330 -1.58 -19.30 17.39
C THR A 330 -2.39 -18.04 17.15
N ARG A 331 -2.84 -17.80 15.91
CA ARG A 331 -3.69 -16.67 15.52
C ARG A 331 -4.72 -17.13 14.51
N VAL A 332 -5.92 -16.57 14.57
CA VAL A 332 -7.03 -16.91 13.67
C VAL A 332 -7.77 -15.65 13.20
N GLY A 333 -8.47 -15.72 12.08
CA GLY A 333 -9.34 -14.66 11.56
C GLY A 333 -8.59 -13.34 11.28
N SER A 334 -9.08 -12.25 11.87
CA SER A 334 -8.53 -10.90 11.71
C SER A 334 -7.12 -10.71 12.29
N ASP A 335 -6.71 -11.60 13.19
CA ASP A 335 -5.44 -11.46 13.90
C ASP A 335 -4.27 -12.15 13.18
N THR A 336 -4.55 -12.86 12.08
CA THR A 336 -3.51 -13.48 11.25
C THR A 336 -2.63 -12.43 10.58
N GLN A 337 -1.38 -12.79 10.29
CA GLN A 337 -0.43 -11.91 9.61
C GLN A 337 -0.96 -11.48 8.23
N LEU A 338 -1.59 -12.40 7.48
CA LEU A 338 -2.21 -12.11 6.20
C LEU A 338 -3.34 -11.06 6.33
N ALA A 339 -4.23 -11.22 7.32
CA ALA A 339 -5.33 -10.28 7.55
C ALA A 339 -4.82 -8.89 7.96
N ARG A 340 -3.79 -8.82 8.81
CA ARG A 340 -3.13 -7.56 9.20
C ARG A 340 -2.46 -6.88 7.99
N MET A 341 -1.79 -7.64 7.14
CA MET A 341 -1.19 -7.11 5.90
C MET A 341 -2.26 -6.52 4.98
N ALA A 342 -3.37 -7.24 4.77
CA ALA A 342 -4.49 -6.76 3.98
C ALA A 342 -5.09 -5.48 4.54
N LYS A 343 -5.27 -5.38 5.86
CA LYS A 343 -5.77 -4.19 6.54
C LYS A 343 -4.83 -2.99 6.40
N LEU A 344 -3.52 -3.19 6.52
CA LEU A 344 -2.54 -2.12 6.30
C LEU A 344 -2.62 -1.55 4.88
N VAL A 345 -2.79 -2.42 3.87
CA VAL A 345 -2.95 -1.98 2.48
C VAL A 345 -4.27 -1.23 2.29
N GLU A 346 -5.35 -1.68 2.91
CA GLU A 346 -6.66 -1.03 2.86
C GLU A 346 -6.64 0.34 3.55
N ASP A 347 -6.08 0.43 4.75
CA ASP A 347 -5.93 1.68 5.51
C ASP A 347 -5.07 2.70 4.72
N ALA A 348 -4.00 2.24 4.07
CA ALA A 348 -3.18 3.09 3.20
C ALA A 348 -3.97 3.65 2.01
N GLN A 349 -4.87 2.87 1.43
CA GLN A 349 -5.71 3.31 0.32
C GLN A 349 -6.80 4.29 0.75
N ASN A 350 -7.28 4.18 1.99
CA ASN A 350 -8.33 5.05 2.53
C ASN A 350 -7.81 6.41 3.03
N GLY A 351 -6.51 6.53 3.31
CA GLY A 351 -5.87 7.78 3.73
C GLY A 351 -5.82 8.84 2.63
N LYS A 352 -5.68 10.12 3.02
CA LYS A 352 -5.50 11.26 2.10
C LYS A 352 -4.16 11.96 2.32
N ALA A 353 -3.34 12.02 1.27
CA ALA A 353 -2.13 12.82 1.25
C ALA A 353 -2.42 14.33 1.39
N ALA A 354 -1.47 15.11 1.90
CA ALA A 354 -1.60 16.57 1.99
C ALA A 354 -1.84 17.21 0.61
N ALA A 355 -1.20 16.67 -0.45
CA ALA A 355 -1.43 17.10 -1.82
C ALA A 355 -2.90 16.89 -2.26
N GLN A 356 -3.56 15.80 -1.84
CA GLN A 356 -4.97 15.56 -2.13
C GLN A 356 -5.87 16.51 -1.35
N ARG A 357 -5.59 16.72 -0.06
CA ARG A 357 -6.33 17.70 0.76
C ARG A 357 -6.28 19.11 0.15
N LEU A 358 -5.10 19.51 -0.37
CA LEU A 358 -4.93 20.78 -1.07
C LEU A 358 -5.75 20.84 -2.37
N ALA A 359 -5.72 19.78 -3.17
CA ALA A 359 -6.48 19.67 -4.41
C ALA A 359 -7.99 19.76 -4.17
N ASP A 360 -8.50 19.08 -3.13
CA ASP A 360 -9.91 19.13 -2.72
C ASP A 360 -10.30 20.57 -2.31
N LYS A 361 -9.44 21.27 -1.56
CA LYS A 361 -9.65 22.65 -1.11
C LYS A 361 -9.70 23.64 -2.27
N ILE A 362 -8.78 23.47 -3.24
CA ILE A 362 -8.78 24.28 -4.46
C ILE A 362 -10.04 24.02 -5.27
N SER A 363 -10.47 22.78 -5.46
CA SER A 363 -11.66 22.41 -6.21
C SER A 363 -12.95 23.02 -5.62
N ALA A 364 -13.05 23.13 -4.31
CA ALA A 364 -14.20 23.72 -3.64
C ALA A 364 -14.39 25.21 -3.95
N VAL A 365 -13.31 25.94 -4.21
CA VAL A 365 -13.33 27.36 -4.60
C VAL A 365 -13.44 27.52 -6.11
N PHE A 366 -12.84 26.59 -6.86
CA PHE A 366 -12.70 26.68 -8.31
C PHE A 366 -14.06 26.69 -9.03
N VAL A 367 -15.01 25.84 -8.63
CA VAL A 367 -16.30 25.73 -9.31
C VAL A 367 -17.13 27.02 -9.25
N PRO A 368 -17.30 27.68 -8.09
CA PRO A 368 -17.93 29.01 -8.04
C PRO A 368 -17.23 30.07 -8.89
N VAL A 369 -15.90 30.09 -8.90
CA VAL A 369 -15.09 31.01 -9.72
C VAL A 369 -15.36 30.79 -11.20
N VAL A 370 -15.42 29.53 -11.65
CA VAL A 370 -15.72 29.18 -13.04
C VAL A 370 -17.12 29.63 -13.45
N ILE A 371 -18.12 29.45 -12.58
CA ILE A 371 -19.48 29.94 -12.86
C ILE A 371 -19.47 31.46 -13.03
N ALA A 372 -18.78 32.17 -12.16
CA ALA A 372 -18.64 33.64 -12.27
C ALA A 372 -17.92 34.05 -13.58
N LEU A 373 -16.85 33.32 -13.96
CA LEU A 373 -16.15 33.53 -15.23
C LEU A 373 -17.05 33.26 -16.45
N ALA A 374 -17.85 32.21 -16.42
CA ALA A 374 -18.79 31.92 -17.50
C ALA A 374 -19.85 33.02 -17.65
N LEU A 375 -20.41 33.50 -16.54
CA LEU A 375 -21.35 34.65 -16.52
C LEU A 375 -20.66 35.92 -16.98
N GLY A 376 -19.43 36.20 -16.54
CA GLY A 376 -18.64 37.33 -17.00
C GLY A 376 -18.31 37.24 -18.50
N THR A 377 -17.98 36.06 -19.02
CA THR A 377 -17.77 35.81 -20.46
C THR A 377 -19.06 36.06 -21.24
N LEU A 378 -20.20 35.56 -20.76
CA LEU A 378 -21.51 35.81 -21.36
C LEU A 378 -21.79 37.31 -21.43
N GLY A 379 -21.63 38.02 -20.30
CA GLY A 379 -21.86 39.46 -20.22
C GLY A 379 -20.93 40.29 -21.11
N PHE A 380 -19.63 39.93 -21.18
CA PHE A 380 -18.67 40.57 -22.05
C PHE A 380 -19.03 40.44 -23.54
N TRP A 381 -19.34 39.24 -24.00
CA TRP A 381 -19.70 39.00 -25.40
C TRP A 381 -21.04 39.65 -25.79
N LEU A 382 -22.00 39.67 -24.87
CA LEU A 382 -23.27 40.44 -25.08
C LEU A 382 -23.02 41.93 -25.16
N GLY A 383 -22.22 42.47 -24.24
CA GLY A 383 -21.91 43.92 -24.15
C GLY A 383 -21.08 44.42 -25.33
N THR A 384 -20.27 43.55 -25.95
CA THR A 384 -19.46 43.90 -27.16
C THR A 384 -20.22 43.75 -28.47
N GLY A 385 -21.52 43.33 -28.44
CA GLY A 385 -22.35 43.21 -29.62
C GLY A 385 -21.99 42.11 -30.59
N GLN A 386 -21.26 41.08 -30.12
CA GLN A 386 -20.80 39.94 -30.98
C GLN A 386 -21.88 38.88 -31.22
N GLY A 387 -23.10 39.09 -30.79
CA GLY A 387 -24.23 38.18 -30.98
C GLY A 387 -24.44 37.23 -29.80
N LEU A 388 -25.71 36.83 -29.64
CA LEU A 388 -26.15 35.97 -28.53
C LEU A 388 -25.51 34.58 -28.61
N THR A 389 -25.31 34.07 -29.82
CA THR A 389 -24.69 32.77 -30.10
C THR A 389 -23.26 32.70 -29.59
N ALA A 390 -22.43 33.67 -29.97
CA ALA A 390 -21.03 33.71 -29.56
C ALA A 390 -20.93 33.83 -28.02
N ALA A 391 -21.75 34.69 -27.41
CA ALA A 391 -21.80 34.87 -25.96
C ALA A 391 -22.19 33.56 -25.24
N PHE A 392 -23.23 32.89 -25.70
CA PHE A 392 -23.70 31.64 -25.12
C PHE A 392 -22.68 30.51 -25.28
N THR A 393 -22.16 30.31 -26.49
CA THR A 393 -21.25 29.21 -26.79
C THR A 393 -19.90 29.38 -26.04
N ALA A 394 -19.37 30.59 -25.95
CA ALA A 394 -18.17 30.87 -25.18
C ALA A 394 -18.39 30.60 -23.67
N ALA A 395 -19.52 31.01 -23.11
CA ALA A 395 -19.85 30.74 -21.73
C ALA A 395 -20.00 29.23 -21.44
N VAL A 396 -20.67 28.48 -22.34
CA VAL A 396 -20.80 27.02 -22.24
C VAL A 396 -19.45 26.35 -22.39
N ALA A 397 -18.57 26.79 -23.31
CA ALA A 397 -17.23 26.24 -23.45
C ALA A 397 -16.39 26.45 -22.18
N VAL A 398 -16.50 27.62 -21.53
CA VAL A 398 -15.87 27.89 -20.22
C VAL A 398 -16.36 26.93 -19.15
N LEU A 399 -17.67 26.69 -19.04
CA LEU A 399 -18.24 25.75 -18.06
C LEU A 399 -17.73 24.31 -18.28
N ILE A 400 -17.64 23.86 -19.52
CA ILE A 400 -17.25 22.50 -19.88
C ILE A 400 -15.76 22.28 -19.66
N ILE A 401 -14.90 23.14 -20.22
CA ILE A 401 -13.44 22.94 -20.13
C ILE A 401 -12.90 23.07 -18.71
N ALA A 402 -13.56 23.82 -17.87
CA ALA A 402 -13.16 24.06 -16.51
C ALA A 402 -13.42 22.87 -15.56
N CYS A 403 -14.06 21.80 -16.02
CA CYS A 403 -14.28 20.62 -15.20
C CYS A 403 -12.97 19.86 -14.93
N PRO A 404 -12.40 19.89 -13.71
CA PRO A 404 -11.17 19.17 -13.40
C PRO A 404 -11.47 17.70 -13.06
N CYS A 405 -12.15 16.98 -13.98
CA CYS A 405 -12.61 15.61 -13.74
C CYS A 405 -11.47 14.66 -13.35
N ALA A 406 -10.30 14.81 -13.98
CA ALA A 406 -9.12 13.99 -13.69
C ALA A 406 -8.49 14.25 -12.31
N LEU A 407 -8.79 15.39 -11.67
CA LEU A 407 -8.19 15.80 -10.40
C LEU A 407 -8.56 14.83 -9.26
N GLY A 408 -9.84 14.44 -9.19
CA GLY A 408 -10.33 13.50 -8.17
C GLY A 408 -9.68 12.12 -8.26
N LEU A 409 -9.11 11.77 -9.41
CA LEU A 409 -8.43 10.50 -9.68
C LEU A 409 -6.91 10.56 -9.51
N ALA A 410 -6.34 11.75 -9.60
CA ALA A 410 -4.88 11.93 -9.71
C ALA A 410 -4.09 11.28 -8.57
N THR A 411 -4.57 11.43 -7.34
CA THR A 411 -3.94 10.84 -6.14
C THR A 411 -4.41 9.42 -5.88
N PRO A 412 -5.72 9.12 -5.78
CA PRO A 412 -6.17 7.80 -5.35
C PRO A 412 -5.73 6.69 -6.29
N THR A 413 -5.80 6.90 -7.60
CA THR A 413 -5.43 5.86 -8.57
C THR A 413 -3.93 5.53 -8.51
N ALA A 414 -3.06 6.54 -8.40
CA ALA A 414 -1.62 6.31 -8.27
C ALA A 414 -1.28 5.67 -6.92
N LEU A 415 -1.96 6.07 -5.84
CA LEU A 415 -1.80 5.48 -4.51
C LEU A 415 -2.19 4.00 -4.51
N MET A 416 -3.39 3.67 -5.02
CA MET A 416 -3.88 2.28 -5.08
C MET A 416 -2.94 1.38 -5.89
N VAL A 417 -2.45 1.85 -7.04
CA VAL A 417 -1.52 1.08 -7.87
C VAL A 417 -0.15 0.97 -7.20
N GLY A 418 0.34 2.04 -6.59
CA GLY A 418 1.64 2.08 -5.90
C GLY A 418 1.67 1.19 -4.66
N THR A 419 0.66 1.30 -3.77
CA THR A 419 0.55 0.48 -2.56
C THR A 419 0.29 -0.99 -2.90
N GLY A 420 -0.57 -1.26 -3.90
CA GLY A 420 -0.82 -2.62 -4.38
C GLY A 420 0.44 -3.27 -4.99
N ARG A 421 1.26 -2.49 -5.71
CA ARG A 421 2.55 -3.00 -6.20
C ARG A 421 3.55 -3.19 -5.07
N GLY A 422 3.57 -2.30 -4.08
CA GLY A 422 4.35 -2.44 -2.86
C GLY A 422 4.03 -3.76 -2.15
N ALA A 423 2.76 -4.03 -1.90
CA ALA A 423 2.32 -5.27 -1.24
C ALA A 423 2.79 -6.53 -1.99
N GLN A 424 2.71 -6.56 -3.33
CA GLN A 424 3.24 -7.66 -4.15
C GLN A 424 4.77 -7.84 -4.02
N LEU A 425 5.49 -6.80 -3.66
CA LEU A 425 6.93 -6.81 -3.43
C LEU A 425 7.31 -7.03 -1.95
N GLY A 426 6.32 -7.28 -1.08
CA GLY A 426 6.53 -7.41 0.35
C GLY A 426 6.82 -6.08 1.05
N ILE A 427 6.37 -4.96 0.48
CA ILE A 427 6.51 -3.60 1.04
C ILE A 427 5.12 -3.08 1.38
N LEU A 428 4.81 -2.95 2.66
CA LEU A 428 3.53 -2.42 3.13
C LEU A 428 3.70 -0.96 3.54
N ILE A 429 2.84 -0.10 3.00
CA ILE A 429 2.85 1.34 3.25
C ILE A 429 1.63 1.67 4.10
N LYS A 430 1.82 2.24 5.29
CA LYS A 430 0.74 2.49 6.27
C LYS A 430 -0.21 3.62 5.85
N GLY A 431 0.26 4.56 5.05
CA GLY A 431 -0.58 5.66 4.59
C GLY A 431 0.06 6.52 3.49
N PRO A 432 -0.73 7.38 2.85
CA PRO A 432 -0.24 8.25 1.80
C PRO A 432 0.72 9.35 2.31
N GLU A 433 0.67 9.68 3.59
CA GLU A 433 1.56 10.65 4.24
C GLU A 433 3.00 10.15 4.26
N VAL A 434 3.17 8.82 4.40
CA VAL A 434 4.46 8.13 4.34
C VAL A 434 5.20 8.42 3.02
N LEU A 435 4.47 8.54 1.89
CA LEU A 435 5.06 8.87 0.60
C LEU A 435 5.68 10.28 0.58
N GLU A 436 5.06 11.23 1.29
CA GLU A 436 5.56 12.59 1.39
C GLU A 436 6.79 12.68 2.28
N THR A 437 6.77 11.97 3.42
CA THR A 437 7.89 11.88 4.35
C THR A 437 9.09 11.18 3.71
N THR A 438 8.87 10.06 3.02
CA THR A 438 9.91 9.30 2.31
C THR A 438 10.72 10.15 1.32
N ARG A 439 10.15 11.22 0.78
CA ARG A 439 10.88 12.14 -0.09
C ARG A 439 11.85 13.05 0.64
N LYS A 440 11.52 13.41 1.89
CA LYS A 440 12.28 14.40 2.68
C LYS A 440 13.47 13.78 3.37
N VAL A 441 13.44 12.48 3.66
CA VAL A 441 14.49 11.77 4.40
C VAL A 441 15.83 11.89 3.69
N ASP A 442 16.84 12.26 4.47
CA ASP A 442 18.24 12.41 4.07
C ASP A 442 19.20 11.50 4.88
N THR A 443 18.74 11.04 6.03
CA THR A 443 19.51 10.21 6.96
C THR A 443 18.73 8.93 7.25
N ILE A 444 19.43 7.77 7.30
CA ILE A 444 18.83 6.49 7.66
C ILE A 444 19.61 5.84 8.79
N VAL A 445 18.97 5.70 9.93
CA VAL A 445 19.51 5.02 11.11
C VAL A 445 19.12 3.55 11.04
N LEU A 446 20.09 2.68 11.15
CA LEU A 446 19.94 1.24 11.03
C LEU A 446 20.28 0.59 12.35
N ASP A 447 19.34 -0.11 12.96
CA ASP A 447 19.69 -0.99 14.07
C ASP A 447 20.63 -2.09 13.59
N LYS A 448 21.53 -2.55 14.46
CA LYS A 448 22.46 -3.62 14.10
C LYS A 448 21.74 -4.96 14.06
N THR A 449 21.21 -5.37 15.22
CA THR A 449 20.71 -6.73 15.48
C THR A 449 19.41 -7.01 14.73
N GLY A 450 19.36 -8.13 13.99
CA GLY A 450 18.17 -8.50 13.21
C GLY A 450 17.94 -7.66 11.94
N THR A 451 18.53 -6.45 11.85
CA THR A 451 18.43 -5.55 10.70
C THR A 451 19.61 -5.66 9.76
N VAL A 452 20.81 -5.23 10.21
CA VAL A 452 22.05 -5.35 9.43
C VAL A 452 22.66 -6.75 9.58
N THR A 453 22.46 -7.37 10.74
CA THR A 453 22.89 -8.73 11.06
C THR A 453 21.69 -9.69 11.09
N THR A 454 21.96 -10.98 11.21
CA THR A 454 20.90 -12.02 11.23
C THR A 454 20.07 -12.02 12.50
N GLY A 455 20.56 -11.40 13.59
CA GLY A 455 19.96 -11.44 14.92
C GLY A 455 20.13 -12.79 15.62
N ARG A 456 20.89 -13.68 15.03
CA ARG A 456 21.17 -15.02 15.57
C ARG A 456 22.67 -15.23 15.70
N MET A 457 23.09 -15.75 16.85
CA MET A 457 24.47 -16.17 17.04
C MET A 457 24.78 -17.30 16.07
N THR A 458 25.95 -17.24 15.45
CA THR A 458 26.45 -18.26 14.50
C THR A 458 27.89 -18.60 14.80
N LEU A 459 28.27 -19.87 14.57
CA LEU A 459 29.66 -20.30 14.63
C LEU A 459 30.40 -19.79 13.38
N ILE A 460 31.29 -18.81 13.58
CA ILE A 460 32.01 -18.15 12.48
C ILE A 460 33.27 -18.91 12.10
N LYS A 461 34.06 -19.30 13.10
CA LYS A 461 35.37 -19.93 12.88
C LYS A 461 35.78 -20.83 14.03
N VAL A 462 36.59 -21.84 13.70
CA VAL A 462 37.19 -22.74 14.63
C VAL A 462 38.70 -22.59 14.52
N HIS A 463 39.37 -22.32 15.67
CA HIS A 463 40.81 -22.30 15.77
C HIS A 463 41.24 -23.51 16.57
N THR A 464 42.02 -24.41 15.97
CA THR A 464 42.50 -25.64 16.62
C THR A 464 43.92 -25.53 17.09
N ALA A 465 44.25 -26.25 18.16
CA ALA A 465 45.63 -26.46 18.57
C ALA A 465 46.40 -27.32 17.53
N ALA A 466 47.72 -27.27 17.55
CA ALA A 466 48.51 -27.99 16.60
C ALA A 466 48.27 -29.50 16.73
N GLY A 467 47.92 -30.14 15.59
CA GLY A 467 47.63 -31.57 15.51
C GLY A 467 46.23 -32.01 15.93
N VAL A 468 45.33 -31.04 16.23
CA VAL A 468 43.93 -31.31 16.57
C VAL A 468 43.05 -31.18 15.29
N ASP A 469 42.20 -32.18 15.04
CA ASP A 469 41.27 -32.16 13.91
C ASP A 469 40.06 -31.27 14.22
N GLU A 470 39.72 -30.37 13.27
CA GLU A 470 38.54 -29.49 13.38
C GLU A 470 37.23 -30.27 13.48
N ALA A 471 37.11 -31.38 12.74
CA ALA A 471 35.92 -32.21 12.77
C ALA A 471 35.69 -32.86 14.15
N GLU A 472 36.76 -33.26 14.81
CA GLU A 472 36.70 -33.80 16.17
C GLU A 472 36.30 -32.75 17.19
N VAL A 473 36.87 -31.54 17.12
CA VAL A 473 36.45 -30.40 17.95
C VAL A 473 34.99 -30.14 17.82
N LEU A 474 34.49 -30.03 16.59
CA LEU A 474 33.07 -29.75 16.29
C LEU A 474 32.16 -30.88 16.76
N ARG A 475 32.57 -32.12 16.60
CA ARG A 475 31.81 -33.30 17.02
C ARG A 475 31.64 -33.32 18.56
N LEU A 476 32.74 -33.12 19.31
CA LEU A 476 32.71 -33.17 20.76
C LEU A 476 32.04 -31.89 21.38
N ALA A 477 32.46 -30.69 20.96
CA ALA A 477 31.89 -29.45 21.45
C ALA A 477 30.43 -29.30 21.03
N GLY A 478 30.08 -29.61 19.78
CA GLY A 478 28.72 -29.55 19.29
C GLY A 478 27.77 -30.49 20.03
N ALA A 479 28.21 -31.71 20.30
CA ALA A 479 27.46 -32.70 21.07
C ALA A 479 27.13 -32.19 22.50
N LEU A 480 28.13 -31.64 23.18
CA LEU A 480 27.96 -31.12 24.53
C LEU A 480 27.00 -29.91 24.53
N GLU A 481 27.22 -28.95 23.63
CA GLU A 481 26.43 -27.73 23.53
C GLU A 481 24.98 -27.97 23.00
N HIS A 482 24.74 -29.08 22.28
CA HIS A 482 23.40 -29.47 21.87
C HIS A 482 22.43 -29.70 23.04
N SER A 483 22.94 -29.96 24.22
CA SER A 483 22.15 -30.15 25.43
C SER A 483 21.87 -28.84 26.21
N SER A 484 22.32 -27.71 25.68
CA SER A 484 22.12 -26.39 26.26
C SER A 484 21.19 -25.52 25.43
N GLU A 485 20.25 -24.81 26.06
CA GLU A 485 19.36 -23.85 25.41
C GLU A 485 19.97 -22.45 25.23
N HIS A 486 21.19 -22.24 25.66
CA HIS A 486 21.86 -20.94 25.55
C HIS A 486 22.11 -20.57 24.09
N PRO A 487 21.85 -19.32 23.63
CA PRO A 487 22.00 -18.92 22.21
C PRO A 487 23.38 -19.23 21.59
N ILE A 488 24.43 -19.11 22.37
CA ILE A 488 25.80 -19.42 21.98
C ILE A 488 25.96 -20.94 21.77
N ALA A 489 25.40 -21.72 22.69
CA ALA A 489 25.42 -23.19 22.64
C ALA A 489 24.68 -23.69 21.37
N GLN A 490 23.51 -23.17 21.12
CA GLN A 490 22.73 -23.47 19.91
C GLN A 490 23.49 -23.12 18.63
N ALA A 491 24.21 -22.01 18.62
CA ALA A 491 25.06 -21.61 17.50
C ALA A 491 26.19 -22.61 17.24
N VAL A 492 26.87 -23.07 18.32
CA VAL A 492 27.93 -24.08 18.21
C VAL A 492 27.38 -25.44 17.77
N ALA A 493 26.28 -25.89 18.37
CA ALA A 493 25.65 -27.17 18.04
C ALA A 493 25.17 -27.20 16.57
N THR A 494 24.47 -26.14 16.13
CA THR A 494 23.97 -26.01 14.76
C THR A 494 25.13 -25.94 13.76
N GLY A 495 26.15 -25.11 14.03
CA GLY A 495 27.33 -24.99 13.18
C GLY A 495 28.15 -26.29 13.10
N ALA A 496 28.22 -27.02 14.21
CA ALA A 496 28.86 -28.34 14.23
C ALA A 496 28.08 -29.37 13.42
N ALA A 497 26.76 -29.48 13.66
CA ALA A 497 25.90 -30.43 12.92
C ALA A 497 25.94 -30.20 11.41
N ALA A 498 25.99 -28.93 10.97
CA ALA A 498 26.10 -28.58 9.54
C ALA A 498 27.41 -29.11 8.88
N LYS A 499 28.50 -29.18 9.64
CA LYS A 499 29.81 -29.61 9.14
C LYS A 499 30.10 -31.12 9.31
N VAL A 500 29.69 -31.67 10.46
CA VAL A 500 30.06 -33.07 10.82
C VAL A 500 28.86 -34.03 10.82
N GLY A 501 27.65 -33.54 10.60
CA GLY A 501 26.43 -34.35 10.56
C GLY A 501 25.91 -34.68 11.95
N THR A 502 25.49 -35.92 12.20
CA THR A 502 24.87 -36.33 13.46
C THR A 502 25.84 -36.22 14.61
N LEU A 503 25.40 -35.51 15.66
CA LEU A 503 26.17 -35.33 16.89
C LEU A 503 25.90 -36.47 17.88
N PRO A 504 26.91 -36.97 18.63
CA PRO A 504 26.70 -37.95 19.68
C PRO A 504 25.93 -37.34 20.87
N THR A 505 25.36 -38.23 21.68
CA THR A 505 24.67 -37.76 22.93
C THR A 505 25.68 -37.67 24.09
N PRO A 506 25.77 -36.55 24.80
CA PRO A 506 26.66 -36.43 25.92
C PRO A 506 26.14 -37.19 27.14
N GLU A 507 27.05 -37.67 27.96
CA GLU A 507 26.81 -38.24 29.30
C GLU A 507 27.23 -37.22 30.36
N ASP A 508 26.64 -37.28 31.56
CA ASP A 508 26.97 -36.43 32.69
C ASP A 508 27.05 -34.93 32.38
N PHE A 509 26.09 -34.45 31.53
CA PHE A 509 26.01 -33.03 31.18
C PHE A 509 25.71 -32.16 32.40
N ALA A 510 26.53 -31.14 32.60
CA ALA A 510 26.33 -30.13 33.65
C ALA A 510 26.57 -28.71 33.11
N ASN A 511 25.64 -27.80 33.40
CA ASN A 511 25.81 -26.37 33.13
C ASN A 511 26.56 -25.74 34.30
N VAL A 512 27.63 -25.02 34.01
CA VAL A 512 28.40 -24.22 34.99
C VAL A 512 27.99 -22.76 34.84
N PRO A 513 27.16 -22.22 35.76
CA PRO A 513 26.54 -20.92 35.60
C PRO A 513 27.56 -19.80 35.32
N GLY A 514 27.36 -19.08 34.18
CA GLY A 514 28.18 -17.96 33.75
C GLY A 514 29.57 -18.33 33.18
N LEU A 515 29.96 -19.61 33.18
CA LEU A 515 31.24 -20.07 32.69
C LEU A 515 31.17 -20.97 31.45
N GLY A 516 30.18 -21.85 31.35
CA GLY A 516 30.05 -22.76 30.21
C GLY A 516 29.37 -24.07 30.57
N VAL A 517 29.72 -25.15 29.86
CA VAL A 517 29.16 -26.49 30.03
C VAL A 517 30.28 -27.53 30.13
N GLN A 518 29.97 -28.65 30.79
CA GLN A 518 30.88 -29.80 30.94
C GLN A 518 30.12 -31.10 30.84
N GLY A 519 30.79 -32.15 30.42
CA GLY A 519 30.21 -33.49 30.33
C GLY A 519 31.16 -34.47 29.66
N VAL A 520 30.67 -35.70 29.46
CA VAL A 520 31.42 -36.78 28.77
C VAL A 520 30.82 -36.98 27.40
N VAL A 521 31.65 -36.97 26.34
CA VAL A 521 31.24 -37.22 24.98
C VAL A 521 32.21 -38.24 24.38
N ASP A 522 31.69 -39.39 23.94
CA ASP A 522 32.48 -40.51 23.38
C ASP A 522 33.67 -40.93 24.29
N GLY A 523 33.50 -40.89 25.58
CA GLY A 523 34.51 -41.24 26.59
C GLY A 523 35.51 -40.14 26.91
N HIS A 524 35.41 -38.95 26.31
CA HIS A 524 36.24 -37.79 26.60
C HIS A 524 35.55 -36.86 27.63
N ALA A 525 36.26 -36.41 28.63
CA ALA A 525 35.78 -35.36 29.56
C ALA A 525 35.95 -34.00 28.88
N VAL A 526 34.81 -33.44 28.37
CA VAL A 526 34.79 -32.24 27.54
C VAL A 526 34.33 -31.03 28.35
N LEU A 527 35.04 -29.91 28.19
CA LEU A 527 34.67 -28.60 28.70
C LEU A 527 34.51 -27.62 27.56
N VAL A 528 33.43 -26.88 27.52
CA VAL A 528 33.16 -25.82 26.54
C VAL A 528 32.70 -24.55 27.27
N GLY A 529 33.42 -23.45 27.12
CA GLY A 529 33.06 -22.23 27.81
C GLY A 529 34.14 -21.15 27.82
N ARG A 530 34.04 -20.23 28.78
CA ARG A 530 35.03 -19.16 28.96
C ARG A 530 36.35 -19.70 29.42
N GLU A 531 37.43 -19.01 29.08
CA GLU A 531 38.80 -19.37 29.55
C GLU A 531 38.87 -19.62 31.07
N LYS A 532 38.07 -18.89 31.85
CA LYS A 532 37.97 -19.07 33.30
C LYS A 532 37.50 -20.47 33.70
N LEU A 533 36.61 -21.10 32.93
CA LEU A 533 36.18 -22.47 33.17
C LEU A 533 37.38 -23.44 33.07
N LEU A 534 38.22 -23.27 32.03
CA LEU A 534 39.40 -24.08 31.85
C LEU A 534 40.42 -23.88 32.99
N GLN A 535 40.59 -22.63 33.43
CA GLN A 535 41.49 -22.30 34.54
C GLN A 535 41.06 -22.95 35.88
N GLU A 536 39.74 -23.07 36.13
CA GLU A 536 39.22 -23.79 37.31
C GLU A 536 39.59 -25.27 37.29
N TRP A 537 39.79 -25.83 36.09
CA TRP A 537 40.28 -27.18 35.88
C TRP A 537 41.79 -27.29 35.63
N ALA A 538 42.54 -26.23 36.00
CA ALA A 538 44.01 -26.11 35.83
C ALA A 538 44.49 -26.33 34.36
N MET A 539 43.68 -25.96 33.39
CA MET A 539 44.01 -25.99 31.97
C MET A 539 44.26 -24.56 31.47
N GLU A 540 45.31 -24.39 30.66
CA GLU A 540 45.65 -23.09 30.06
C GLU A 540 45.57 -23.17 28.53
N LEU A 541 45.18 -22.06 27.90
CA LEU A 541 45.23 -21.92 26.46
C LEU A 541 46.68 -21.90 25.97
N THR A 542 46.97 -22.62 24.92
CA THR A 542 48.27 -22.50 24.22
C THR A 542 48.47 -21.06 23.72
N PRO A 543 49.69 -20.57 23.53
CA PRO A 543 49.93 -19.21 23.03
C PRO A 543 49.21 -18.88 21.74
N SER A 544 49.05 -19.87 20.83
CA SER A 544 48.32 -19.72 19.55
C SER A 544 46.83 -19.57 19.78
N LEU A 545 46.23 -20.37 20.66
CA LEU A 545 44.81 -20.30 20.99
C LEU A 545 44.48 -19.02 21.76
N LYS A 546 45.37 -18.58 22.63
CA LYS A 546 45.22 -17.31 23.37
C LYS A 546 45.27 -16.12 22.41
N ALA A 547 46.18 -16.08 21.47
CA ALA A 547 46.25 -15.06 20.45
C ALA A 547 44.98 -15.05 19.55
N ALA A 548 44.47 -16.21 19.20
CA ALA A 548 43.21 -16.34 18.43
C ALA A 548 42.01 -15.81 19.25
N LYS A 549 41.91 -16.14 20.53
CA LYS A 549 40.89 -15.64 21.43
C LYS A 549 40.95 -14.11 21.55
N ASP A 550 42.14 -13.56 21.86
CA ASP A 550 42.31 -12.11 22.05
C ASP A 550 41.98 -11.35 20.72
N ALA A 551 42.36 -11.92 19.58
CA ALA A 551 42.02 -11.35 18.28
C ALA A 551 40.49 -11.38 18.02
N ALA A 552 39.80 -12.48 18.34
CA ALA A 552 38.36 -12.60 18.21
C ALA A 552 37.62 -11.60 19.10
N GLU A 553 38.04 -11.49 20.38
CA GLU A 553 37.45 -10.56 21.34
C GLU A 553 37.73 -9.09 20.95
N THR A 554 38.89 -8.79 20.40
CA THR A 554 39.22 -7.46 19.84
C THR A 554 38.35 -7.13 18.63
N ALA A 555 38.03 -8.14 17.81
CA ALA A 555 37.12 -8.00 16.69
C ALA A 555 35.63 -8.04 17.12
N GLY A 556 35.35 -8.06 18.42
CA GLY A 556 34.01 -8.04 18.99
C GLY A 556 33.21 -9.31 18.87
N LYS A 557 33.88 -10.43 18.63
CA LYS A 557 33.27 -11.75 18.60
C LYS A 557 33.36 -12.41 19.98
N THR A 558 32.47 -13.34 20.26
CA THR A 558 32.55 -14.16 21.46
C THR A 558 33.49 -15.33 21.20
N ALA A 559 34.54 -15.46 22.00
CA ALA A 559 35.47 -16.56 21.93
C ALA A 559 35.17 -17.58 23.02
N ILE A 560 34.98 -18.84 22.63
CA ILE A 560 34.68 -19.96 23.52
C ILE A 560 35.82 -20.97 23.45
N ALA A 561 36.39 -21.32 24.59
CA ALA A 561 37.42 -22.32 24.67
C ALA A 561 36.81 -23.73 24.74
N VAL A 562 37.45 -24.68 24.08
CA VAL A 562 37.13 -26.10 24.11
C VAL A 562 38.32 -26.86 24.63
N ALA A 563 38.09 -27.73 25.61
CA ALA A 563 39.11 -28.58 26.18
C ALA A 563 38.58 -30.00 26.43
N TRP A 564 39.44 -30.99 26.30
CA TRP A 564 39.17 -32.37 26.72
C TRP A 564 40.46 -33.06 27.12
N ASP A 565 40.33 -34.05 27.98
CA ASP A 565 41.43 -34.87 28.49
C ASP A 565 42.61 -34.05 29.04
N GLY A 566 42.30 -32.95 29.76
CA GLY A 566 43.28 -32.15 30.45
C GLY A 566 44.02 -31.10 29.61
N GLU A 567 43.67 -30.94 28.34
CA GLU A 567 44.31 -30.00 27.41
C GLU A 567 43.31 -29.10 26.69
N ALA A 568 43.63 -27.81 26.55
CA ALA A 568 42.91 -26.92 25.68
C ALA A 568 43.14 -27.26 24.19
N ARG A 569 42.05 -27.51 23.45
CA ARG A 569 42.12 -28.04 22.11
C ARG A 569 41.74 -27.06 21.02
N ALA A 570 40.78 -26.13 21.32
CA ALA A 570 40.33 -25.18 20.35
C ALA A 570 39.75 -23.91 20.97
N VAL A 571 39.58 -22.89 20.15
CA VAL A 571 38.76 -21.69 20.40
C VAL A 571 37.75 -21.56 19.28
N LEU A 572 36.48 -21.43 19.65
CA LEU A 572 35.35 -21.20 18.75
C LEU A 572 34.99 -19.73 18.71
N GLU A 573 34.90 -19.12 17.52
CA GLU A 573 34.37 -17.75 17.36
C GLU A 573 32.89 -17.81 17.06
N VAL A 574 32.10 -17.17 17.89
CA VAL A 574 30.67 -17.05 17.74
C VAL A 574 30.27 -15.57 17.67
N ALA A 575 29.50 -15.18 16.70
CA ALA A 575 29.04 -13.82 16.54
C ALA A 575 27.67 -13.77 15.84
N ASP A 576 27.01 -12.64 15.97
CA ASP A 576 25.85 -12.30 15.14
C ASP A 576 26.34 -11.89 13.75
N ALA A 577 26.12 -12.76 12.77
CA ALA A 577 26.69 -12.60 11.43
C ALA A 577 26.00 -11.44 10.65
N VAL A 578 26.79 -10.69 9.93
CA VAL A 578 26.28 -9.70 8.95
C VAL A 578 25.53 -10.44 7.84
N LYS A 579 24.35 -9.96 7.47
CA LYS A 579 23.61 -10.52 6.31
C LYS A 579 24.39 -10.25 5.02
N GLU A 580 24.50 -11.23 4.15
CA GLU A 580 25.22 -11.11 2.87
C GLU A 580 24.73 -9.95 2.00
N THR A 581 23.46 -9.57 2.15
CA THR A 581 22.80 -8.51 1.38
C THR A 581 22.99 -7.11 1.95
N SER A 582 23.49 -6.99 3.21
CA SER A 582 23.55 -5.71 3.92
C SER A 582 24.49 -4.69 3.25
N ALA A 583 25.68 -5.11 2.84
CA ALA A 583 26.63 -4.21 2.16
C ALA A 583 26.05 -3.66 0.84
N GLU A 584 25.31 -4.48 0.09
CA GLU A 584 24.61 -4.04 -1.12
C GLU A 584 23.47 -3.06 -0.79
N ALA A 585 22.67 -3.35 0.23
CA ALA A 585 21.60 -2.48 0.69
C ALA A 585 22.12 -1.08 1.06
N ILE A 586 23.23 -1.02 1.81
CA ILE A 586 23.87 0.25 2.18
C ILE A 586 24.31 1.04 0.94
N ARG A 587 24.95 0.39 -0.04
CA ARG A 587 25.32 1.07 -1.30
C ARG A 587 24.09 1.63 -2.03
N ARG A 588 22.98 0.87 -2.08
CA ARG A 588 21.73 1.30 -2.71
C ARG A 588 21.10 2.49 -1.97
N LEU A 589 21.09 2.49 -0.65
CA LEU A 589 20.59 3.59 0.17
C LEU A 589 21.40 4.87 -0.04
N ARG A 590 22.74 4.76 -0.10
CA ARG A 590 23.63 5.90 -0.44
C ARG A 590 23.37 6.45 -1.85
N ALA A 591 23.14 5.56 -2.82
CA ALA A 591 22.80 5.97 -4.20
C ALA A 591 21.46 6.74 -4.28
N LEU A 592 20.57 6.56 -3.29
CA LEU A 592 19.33 7.33 -3.15
C LEU A 592 19.52 8.68 -2.44
N GLY A 593 20.75 9.02 -2.05
CA GLY A 593 21.10 10.26 -1.35
C GLY A 593 20.89 10.20 0.16
N LEU A 594 20.85 9.01 0.76
CA LEU A 594 20.72 8.83 2.19
C LEU A 594 22.08 8.63 2.85
N THR A 595 22.25 9.20 4.05
CA THR A 595 23.42 8.97 4.90
C THR A 595 23.08 7.84 5.87
N PRO A 596 23.69 6.63 5.74
CA PRO A 596 23.45 5.53 6.66
C PRO A 596 24.25 5.71 7.94
N ILE A 597 23.60 5.47 9.09
CA ILE A 597 24.17 5.49 10.43
C ILE A 597 23.88 4.14 11.08
N LEU A 598 24.90 3.49 11.64
CA LEU A 598 24.73 2.26 12.44
C LEU A 598 24.45 2.62 13.90
N LEU A 599 23.35 2.11 14.45
CA LEU A 599 22.94 2.30 15.84
C LEU A 599 22.96 0.95 16.55
N THR A 600 23.67 0.86 17.69
CA THR A 600 23.77 -0.39 18.45
C THR A 600 24.07 -0.16 19.93
N GLY A 601 23.66 -1.13 20.76
CA GLY A 601 24.07 -1.22 22.17
C GLY A 601 25.45 -1.86 22.40
N ASP A 602 26.06 -2.40 21.34
CA ASP A 602 27.39 -3.02 21.45
C ASP A 602 28.48 -1.97 21.73
N ASN A 603 29.62 -2.47 22.15
CA ASN A 603 30.80 -1.62 22.33
C ASN A 603 31.26 -1.04 20.98
N LYS A 604 32.01 0.05 21.06
CA LYS A 604 32.42 0.83 19.89
C LYS A 604 33.24 0.00 18.88
N ALA A 605 34.14 -0.87 19.35
CA ALA A 605 35.00 -1.67 18.48
C ALA A 605 34.20 -2.67 17.62
N VAL A 606 33.20 -3.35 18.20
CA VAL A 606 32.30 -4.25 17.50
C VAL A 606 31.48 -3.50 16.47
N ALA A 607 30.93 -2.36 16.87
CA ALA A 607 30.10 -1.53 16.01
C ALA A 607 30.87 -0.99 14.79
N GLU A 608 32.11 -0.53 15.00
CA GLU A 608 33.00 -0.06 13.93
C GLU A 608 33.42 -1.19 12.99
N ALA A 609 33.64 -2.41 13.49
CA ALA A 609 33.97 -3.57 12.67
C ALA A 609 32.81 -3.94 11.73
N VAL A 610 31.57 -4.03 12.25
CA VAL A 610 30.39 -4.29 11.45
C VAL A 610 30.13 -3.17 10.43
N ALA A 611 30.27 -1.91 10.86
CA ALA A 611 30.09 -0.75 9.99
C ALA A 611 31.08 -0.75 8.82
N ALA A 612 32.35 -1.05 9.09
CA ALA A 612 33.39 -1.17 8.07
C ALA A 612 33.08 -2.29 7.06
N GLU A 613 32.58 -3.43 7.53
CA GLU A 613 32.22 -4.57 6.67
C GLU A 613 31.11 -4.22 5.69
N VAL A 614 30.08 -3.47 6.15
CA VAL A 614 28.94 -3.08 5.30
C VAL A 614 29.11 -1.73 4.61
N GLY A 615 30.16 -0.98 4.92
CA GLY A 615 30.48 0.31 4.33
C GLY A 615 29.70 1.48 4.93
N ILE A 616 29.47 1.49 6.24
CA ILE A 616 28.87 2.62 7.00
C ILE A 616 29.98 3.41 7.68
N ASP A 617 29.98 4.74 7.53
CA ASP A 617 31.04 5.61 8.08
C ASP A 617 30.66 6.18 9.46
N GLU A 618 29.36 6.39 9.72
CA GLU A 618 28.87 6.99 10.97
C GLU A 618 28.28 5.90 11.89
N VAL A 619 28.83 5.79 13.11
CA VAL A 619 28.46 4.76 14.08
C VAL A 619 28.09 5.41 15.41
N ILE A 620 26.97 5.00 15.98
CA ILE A 620 26.53 5.38 17.33
C ILE A 620 26.41 4.09 18.14
N ALA A 621 27.43 3.85 18.97
CA ALA A 621 27.58 2.65 19.77
C ALA A 621 27.19 2.89 21.23
N GLU A 622 27.10 1.80 22.02
CA GLU A 622 26.88 1.82 23.48
C GLU A 622 25.56 2.51 23.90
N VAL A 623 24.53 2.44 23.00
CA VAL A 623 23.23 3.06 23.24
C VAL A 623 22.30 2.06 23.91
N MET A 624 21.78 2.43 25.08
CA MET A 624 20.78 1.61 25.76
C MET A 624 19.45 1.60 24.95
N PRO A 625 18.66 0.53 25.03
CA PRO A 625 17.40 0.42 24.27
C PRO A 625 16.46 1.62 24.45
N GLN A 626 16.32 2.12 25.68
CA GLN A 626 15.49 3.29 26.01
C GLN A 626 16.02 4.59 25.41
N ASP A 627 17.32 4.69 25.15
CA ASP A 627 17.99 5.92 24.69
C ASP A 627 18.02 6.05 23.17
N LYS A 628 17.63 4.99 22.43
CA LYS A 628 17.54 5.02 20.95
C LYS A 628 16.63 6.13 20.45
N VAL A 629 15.55 6.42 21.16
CA VAL A 629 14.62 7.53 20.85
C VAL A 629 15.35 8.88 20.92
N ASP A 630 16.18 9.07 21.92
CA ASP A 630 16.89 10.34 22.10
C ASP A 630 17.97 10.57 21.04
N VAL A 631 18.56 9.48 20.52
CA VAL A 631 19.45 9.56 19.34
C VAL A 631 18.67 10.09 18.13
N VAL A 632 17.48 9.55 17.85
CA VAL A 632 16.62 10.02 16.74
C VAL A 632 16.26 11.50 16.95
N LYS A 633 15.80 11.89 18.15
CA LYS A 633 15.47 13.28 18.47
C LYS A 633 16.65 14.23 18.30
N ARG A 634 17.85 13.80 18.71
CA ARG A 634 19.07 14.60 18.55
C ARG A 634 19.38 14.85 17.08
N LEU A 635 19.34 13.81 16.24
CA LEU A 635 19.58 13.93 14.81
C LEU A 635 18.52 14.83 14.13
N GLN A 636 17.25 14.72 14.53
CA GLN A 636 16.19 15.61 14.09
C GLN A 636 16.45 17.06 14.55
N GLY A 637 16.92 17.27 15.77
CA GLY A 637 17.32 18.58 16.31
C GLY A 637 18.49 19.21 15.57
N GLU A 638 19.37 18.42 14.95
CA GLU A 638 20.45 18.84 14.06
C GLU A 638 19.93 19.26 12.66
N GLY A 639 18.62 19.14 12.41
CA GLY A 639 17.98 19.49 11.13
C GLY A 639 17.99 18.36 10.10
N ARG A 640 18.35 17.13 10.51
CA ARG A 640 18.27 15.94 9.63
C ARG A 640 16.83 15.42 9.60
N SER A 641 16.43 14.92 8.43
CA SER A 641 15.18 14.18 8.29
C SER A 641 15.47 12.68 8.35
N VAL A 642 15.07 12.06 9.45
CA VAL A 642 15.56 10.75 9.89
C VAL A 642 14.60 9.63 9.52
N ALA A 643 15.09 8.63 8.77
CA ALA A 643 14.47 7.31 8.70
C ALA A 643 15.10 6.39 9.76
N MET A 644 14.31 5.52 10.39
CA MET A 644 14.79 4.48 11.31
C MET A 644 14.38 3.12 10.80
N VAL A 645 15.30 2.15 10.78
CA VAL A 645 15.02 0.75 10.45
C VAL A 645 15.36 -0.12 11.66
N GLY A 646 14.41 -0.93 12.08
CA GLY A 646 14.57 -1.84 13.22
C GLY A 646 13.58 -3.00 13.18
N ASP A 647 13.81 -4.00 14.03
CA ASP A 647 12.99 -5.23 14.10
C ASP A 647 12.45 -5.55 15.50
N GLY A 648 13.02 -4.95 16.54
CA GLY A 648 12.75 -5.29 17.95
C GLY A 648 11.68 -4.44 18.62
N VAL A 649 11.17 -4.95 19.76
CA VAL A 649 10.33 -4.17 20.71
C VAL A 649 11.09 -2.92 21.16
N ASN A 650 12.41 -3.02 21.33
CA ASN A 650 13.27 -1.95 21.76
C ASN A 650 13.37 -0.78 20.76
N ASP A 651 13.02 -1.05 19.48
CA ASP A 651 13.06 -0.07 18.41
C ASP A 651 11.72 0.63 18.18
N ALA A 652 10.61 0.08 18.71
CA ALA A 652 9.26 0.59 18.44
C ALA A 652 9.12 2.09 18.76
N ALA A 653 9.67 2.55 19.89
CA ALA A 653 9.62 3.95 20.26
C ALA A 653 10.49 4.83 19.33
N ALA A 654 11.63 4.34 18.88
CA ALA A 654 12.52 5.05 17.95
C ALA A 654 11.94 5.07 16.53
N LEU A 655 11.29 3.98 16.09
CA LEU A 655 10.54 3.90 14.83
C LEU A 655 9.40 4.91 14.79
N ALA A 656 8.62 5.01 15.88
CA ALA A 656 7.53 5.97 16.02
C ALA A 656 8.01 7.43 16.07
N GLN A 657 9.19 7.68 16.66
CA GLN A 657 9.78 9.03 16.78
C GLN A 657 10.40 9.51 15.46
N ALA A 658 10.93 8.60 14.63
CA ALA A 658 11.56 8.94 13.37
C ALA A 658 10.57 9.64 12.41
N ASP A 659 11.09 10.45 11.49
CA ASP A 659 10.25 11.00 10.42
C ASP A 659 9.70 9.90 9.52
N LEU A 660 10.43 8.78 9.40
CA LEU A 660 10.01 7.60 8.66
C LEU A 660 10.46 6.34 9.39
N GLY A 661 9.53 5.58 9.97
CA GLY A 661 9.79 4.29 10.59
C GLY A 661 9.67 3.14 9.58
N LEU A 662 10.72 2.31 9.44
CA LEU A 662 10.73 1.11 8.62
C LEU A 662 10.89 -0.12 9.54
N ALA A 663 9.82 -0.88 9.72
CA ALA A 663 9.85 -2.11 10.49
C ALA A 663 10.22 -3.31 9.61
N MET A 664 11.14 -4.15 10.07
CA MET A 664 11.44 -5.43 9.44
C MET A 664 10.30 -6.40 9.73
N GLY A 665 9.80 -7.12 8.72
CA GLY A 665 8.67 -8.05 8.87
C GLY A 665 8.99 -9.31 9.67
N THR A 666 10.26 -9.59 9.88
CA THR A 666 10.75 -10.61 10.82
C THR A 666 10.76 -10.13 12.27
N GLY A 667 10.44 -8.84 12.48
CA GLY A 667 10.43 -8.19 13.78
C GLY A 667 9.18 -8.48 14.60
N THR A 668 9.12 -7.84 15.77
CA THR A 668 7.99 -7.96 16.70
C THR A 668 6.76 -7.19 16.22
N ASP A 669 5.57 -7.62 16.65
CA ASP A 669 4.31 -6.92 16.36
C ASP A 669 4.36 -5.44 16.77
N ALA A 670 5.02 -5.11 17.90
CA ALA A 670 5.19 -3.73 18.36
C ALA A 670 6.01 -2.86 17.38
N ALA A 671 7.08 -3.41 16.80
CA ALA A 671 7.87 -2.71 15.78
C ALA A 671 7.08 -2.52 14.49
N ILE A 672 6.33 -3.54 14.05
CA ILE A 672 5.48 -3.47 12.86
C ILE A 672 4.37 -2.42 13.05
N GLU A 673 3.77 -2.35 14.23
CA GLU A 673 2.72 -1.37 14.54
C GLU A 673 3.28 0.06 14.61
N ALA A 674 4.49 0.24 15.11
CA ALA A 674 5.16 1.54 15.22
C ALA A 674 5.69 2.07 13.87
N GLY A 675 6.02 1.19 12.93
CA GLY A 675 6.59 1.55 11.63
C GLY A 675 5.57 2.17 10.67
N ASP A 676 6.01 3.09 9.82
CA ASP A 676 5.26 3.66 8.69
C ASP A 676 5.30 2.76 7.46
N LEU A 677 6.41 2.06 7.28
CA LEU A 677 6.65 1.07 6.26
C LEU A 677 6.98 -0.27 6.92
N THR A 678 6.35 -1.36 6.45
CA THR A 678 6.72 -2.71 6.88
C THR A 678 7.37 -3.45 5.73
N LEU A 679 8.60 -3.93 5.96
CA LEU A 679 9.38 -4.71 5.00
C LEU A 679 9.17 -6.18 5.35
N VAL A 680 8.19 -6.83 4.72
CA VAL A 680 7.80 -8.24 5.01
C VAL A 680 8.98 -9.20 4.85
N ARG A 681 9.89 -8.89 3.94
CA ARG A 681 11.16 -9.58 3.81
C ARG A 681 12.15 -9.13 4.88
N GLY A 682 12.88 -10.06 5.44
CA GLY A 682 13.98 -9.77 6.36
C GLY A 682 15.23 -9.19 5.69
N ASP A 683 15.11 -8.69 4.45
CA ASP A 683 16.20 -8.19 3.61
C ASP A 683 16.21 -6.65 3.58
N LEU A 684 17.32 -6.07 3.99
CA LEU A 684 17.50 -4.62 4.05
C LEU A 684 17.45 -3.95 2.65
N ARG A 685 17.68 -4.68 1.54
CA ARG A 685 17.51 -4.15 0.17
C ARG A 685 16.09 -3.69 -0.09
N ALA A 686 15.11 -4.31 0.57
CA ALA A 686 13.72 -3.90 0.50
C ALA A 686 13.48 -2.47 1.01
N ALA A 687 14.30 -1.94 1.94
CA ALA A 687 14.23 -0.56 2.38
C ALA A 687 14.53 0.42 1.24
N ALA A 688 15.56 0.15 0.44
CA ALA A 688 15.90 0.96 -0.72
C ALA A 688 14.78 0.91 -1.80
N ASP A 689 14.20 -0.27 -2.02
CA ASP A 689 13.08 -0.43 -2.97
C ASP A 689 11.80 0.25 -2.47
N ALA A 690 11.52 0.22 -1.17
CA ALA A 690 10.40 0.92 -0.55
C ALA A 690 10.51 2.44 -0.75
N ILE A 691 11.69 3.01 -0.53
CA ILE A 691 11.97 4.43 -0.76
C ILE A 691 11.83 4.78 -2.24
N ARG A 692 12.36 3.97 -3.16
CA ARG A 692 12.23 4.18 -4.61
C ARG A 692 10.77 4.15 -5.06
N LEU A 693 10.01 3.13 -4.62
CA LEU A 693 8.60 2.98 -4.97
C LEU A 693 7.78 4.16 -4.44
N SER A 694 7.99 4.54 -3.18
CA SER A 694 7.30 5.67 -2.55
C SER A 694 7.58 6.98 -3.28
N ARG A 695 8.85 7.28 -3.59
CA ARG A 695 9.24 8.47 -4.36
C ARG A 695 8.64 8.47 -5.77
N LYS A 696 8.60 7.30 -6.44
CA LYS A 696 8.02 7.17 -7.79
C LYS A 696 6.49 7.33 -7.75
N THR A 697 5.83 6.79 -6.75
CA THR A 697 4.38 6.94 -6.56
C THR A 697 4.02 8.39 -6.31
N LEU A 698 4.73 9.09 -5.41
CA LEU A 698 4.53 10.51 -5.16
C LEU A 698 4.81 11.37 -6.41
N GLY A 699 5.86 11.04 -7.16
CA GLY A 699 6.17 11.70 -8.44
C GLY A 699 5.04 11.56 -9.46
N THR A 700 4.44 10.37 -9.56
CA THR A 700 3.27 10.09 -10.40
C THR A 700 2.06 10.90 -9.95
N ILE A 701 1.77 10.96 -8.64
CA ILE A 701 0.70 11.79 -8.07
C ILE A 701 0.88 13.26 -8.47
N ARG A 702 2.06 13.81 -8.29
CA ARG A 702 2.35 15.21 -8.64
C ARG A 702 2.21 15.49 -10.13
N SER A 703 2.71 14.59 -10.97
CA SER A 703 2.55 14.67 -12.43
C SER A 703 1.06 14.64 -12.82
N ASN A 704 0.29 13.73 -12.23
CA ASN A 704 -1.14 13.64 -12.48
C ASN A 704 -1.88 14.93 -12.07
N LEU A 705 -1.59 15.47 -10.88
CA LEU A 705 -2.18 16.71 -10.39
C LEU A 705 -1.82 17.88 -11.30
N PHE A 706 -0.54 17.99 -11.70
CA PHE A 706 -0.09 19.05 -12.61
C PHE A 706 -0.87 19.01 -13.93
N TRP A 707 -0.92 17.87 -14.60
CA TRP A 707 -1.59 17.75 -15.89
C TRP A 707 -3.11 17.88 -15.77
N ALA A 708 -3.72 17.42 -14.66
CA ALA A 708 -5.15 17.58 -14.41
C ALA A 708 -5.58 19.06 -14.29
N PHE A 709 -4.67 19.95 -13.87
CA PHE A 709 -4.91 21.39 -13.79
C PHE A 709 -4.42 22.16 -15.00
N ALA A 710 -3.24 21.85 -15.51
CA ALA A 710 -2.53 22.69 -16.47
C ALA A 710 -3.32 22.90 -17.75
N TYR A 711 -3.94 21.85 -18.27
CA TYR A 711 -4.73 21.98 -19.51
C TYR A 711 -6.01 22.80 -19.30
N ASN A 712 -6.67 22.68 -18.14
CA ASN A 712 -7.87 23.49 -17.83
C ASN A 712 -7.51 24.97 -17.75
N VAL A 713 -6.44 25.29 -17.01
CA VAL A 713 -5.98 26.70 -16.87
C VAL A 713 -5.55 27.28 -18.22
N ALA A 714 -4.85 26.50 -19.05
CA ALA A 714 -4.41 26.94 -20.38
C ALA A 714 -5.58 27.11 -21.36
N ALA A 715 -6.61 26.26 -21.27
CA ALA A 715 -7.74 26.28 -22.21
C ALA A 715 -8.85 27.26 -21.81
N LEU A 716 -8.96 27.67 -20.54
CA LEU A 716 -9.95 28.66 -20.07
C LEU A 716 -9.91 29.98 -20.83
N PRO A 717 -8.75 30.65 -21.05
CA PRO A 717 -8.68 31.87 -21.83
C PRO A 717 -9.14 31.66 -23.28
N LEU A 718 -8.78 30.51 -23.88
CA LEU A 718 -9.18 30.17 -25.26
C LEU A 718 -10.71 30.00 -25.36
N ALA A 719 -11.31 29.34 -24.36
CA ALA A 719 -12.76 29.19 -24.27
C ALA A 719 -13.47 30.56 -24.11
N ALA A 720 -12.98 31.38 -23.19
CA ALA A 720 -13.52 32.73 -22.95
C ALA A 720 -13.35 33.64 -24.16
N ALA A 721 -12.26 33.51 -24.93
CA ALA A 721 -12.03 34.22 -26.17
C ALA A 721 -12.84 33.68 -27.37
N GLY A 722 -13.64 32.64 -27.19
CA GLY A 722 -14.43 32.05 -28.27
C GLY A 722 -13.61 31.26 -29.30
N LEU A 723 -12.42 30.78 -28.90
CA LEU A 723 -11.51 30.01 -29.77
C LEU A 723 -11.62 28.49 -29.54
N LEU A 724 -12.47 28.06 -28.61
CA LEU A 724 -12.61 26.66 -28.23
C LEU A 724 -14.06 26.20 -28.34
N ASN A 725 -14.32 25.23 -29.20
CA ASN A 725 -15.61 24.60 -29.31
C ASN A 725 -15.91 23.71 -28.09
N PRO A 726 -17.14 23.74 -27.51
CA PRO A 726 -17.55 22.93 -26.37
C PRO A 726 -17.31 21.43 -26.52
N MET A 727 -17.43 20.88 -27.74
CA MET A 727 -17.20 19.46 -28.01
C MET A 727 -15.71 19.09 -27.89
N ILE A 728 -14.82 19.94 -28.39
CA ILE A 728 -13.35 19.78 -28.24
C ILE A 728 -12.97 19.86 -26.77
N ALA A 729 -13.60 20.77 -26.01
CA ALA A 729 -13.42 20.86 -24.57
C ALA A 729 -13.79 19.55 -23.85
N GLY A 730 -14.93 18.95 -24.20
CA GLY A 730 -15.38 17.66 -23.65
C GLY A 730 -14.43 16.49 -23.98
N ALA A 731 -13.94 16.45 -25.22
CA ALA A 731 -12.97 15.45 -25.65
C ALA A 731 -11.62 15.58 -24.90
N ALA A 732 -11.13 16.82 -24.71
CA ALA A 732 -9.91 17.08 -23.93
C ALA A 732 -10.03 16.62 -22.48
N MET A 733 -11.19 16.81 -21.84
CA MET A 733 -11.45 16.32 -20.48
C MET A 733 -11.43 14.80 -20.39
N ALA A 734 -12.08 14.11 -21.32
CA ALA A 734 -12.06 12.64 -21.37
C ALA A 734 -10.63 12.11 -21.54
N PHE A 735 -9.85 12.72 -22.44
CA PHE A 735 -8.45 12.38 -22.66
C PHE A 735 -7.60 12.59 -21.40
N SER A 736 -7.80 13.67 -20.66
CA SER A 736 -7.10 13.93 -19.41
C SER A 736 -7.34 12.84 -18.36
N SER A 737 -8.59 12.38 -18.21
CA SER A 737 -8.91 11.30 -17.27
C SER A 737 -8.22 9.98 -17.67
N VAL A 738 -8.22 9.65 -18.97
CA VAL A 738 -7.51 8.46 -19.49
C VAL A 738 -5.99 8.58 -19.28
N PHE A 739 -5.43 9.76 -19.49
CA PHE A 739 -4.01 10.03 -19.26
C PHE A 739 -3.61 9.80 -17.79
N VAL A 740 -4.34 10.36 -16.84
CA VAL A 740 -4.06 10.23 -15.39
C VAL A 740 -4.10 8.77 -14.96
N VAL A 741 -5.10 8.03 -15.44
CA VAL A 741 -5.21 6.59 -15.16
C VAL A 741 -4.06 5.82 -15.80
N GLY A 742 -3.77 6.06 -17.08
CA GLY A 742 -2.68 5.42 -17.81
C GLY A 742 -1.31 5.67 -17.16
N ASN A 743 -1.05 6.90 -16.73
CA ASN A 743 0.17 7.27 -16.04
C ASN A 743 0.29 6.56 -14.67
N SER A 744 -0.82 6.44 -13.93
CA SER A 744 -0.86 5.70 -12.66
C SER A 744 -0.61 4.20 -12.86
N LEU A 745 -1.17 3.60 -13.90
CA LEU A 745 -0.98 2.17 -14.21
C LEU A 745 0.47 1.81 -14.56
N ARG A 746 1.30 2.76 -14.98
CA ARG A 746 2.74 2.56 -15.20
C ARG A 746 3.48 2.12 -13.93
N LEU A 747 2.94 2.43 -12.74
CA LEU A 747 3.50 1.97 -11.47
C LEU A 747 3.48 0.45 -11.31
N ARG A 748 2.57 -0.27 -12.00
CA ARG A 748 2.58 -1.74 -12.02
C ARG A 748 3.88 -2.33 -12.57
N GLY A 749 4.54 -1.63 -13.49
CA GLY A 749 5.82 -2.01 -14.05
C GLY A 749 7.02 -1.66 -13.18
N PHE A 750 6.82 -1.24 -11.91
CA PHE A 750 7.92 -1.05 -10.98
C PHE A 750 8.56 -2.41 -10.66
N GLN A 751 9.87 -2.48 -10.84
CA GLN A 751 10.66 -3.65 -10.50
C GLN A 751 11.56 -3.31 -9.29
N ALA A 752 11.66 -4.25 -8.35
CA ALA A 752 12.72 -4.22 -7.36
C ALA A 752 14.06 -4.21 -8.12
N ALA A 753 15.04 -3.49 -7.61
CA ALA A 753 16.36 -3.47 -8.22
C ALA A 753 16.93 -4.89 -8.19
N ASP A 754 17.51 -5.33 -9.28
CA ASP A 754 17.85 -6.71 -9.62
C ASP A 754 18.29 -7.55 -8.43
N ARG A 755 17.72 -8.77 -8.38
CA ARG A 755 18.03 -9.83 -7.44
C ARG A 755 19.38 -10.44 -7.72
#